data_c24ad4e212d80ba1b21c21ad46c50da8
#
_entry.id   c24ad4e212d80ba1b21c21ad46c50da8
#
_cell.length_a   1.000
_cell.length_b   1.000
_cell.length_c   1.000
_cell.angle_alpha   90.00
_cell.angle_beta   90.00
_cell.angle_gamma   90.00
#
_symmetry.space_group_name_H-M   'P 1'
#
loop_
_entity.id
_entity.type
_entity.pdbx_description
1 polymer ?
#
loop_
_entity_poly.entity_id
_entity_poly.type
_entity_poly.pdbx_seq_one_letter_code
_entity_poly.pdbx_strand_id
1 'polypeptide(L)'
;MLRLVGAISLTLVTGGAFAATNDANVTRATLDNGLRVVIVRDTLAPVVTTEMNYLAGSDEVPVGFPGTAHAVEHMMFRGSPGLSKDQLLAIASDMGDSFNADTTEGVTQYFFTVPTQDLGVALHVAATRMRGVDMGAADWNKERGAIEQEVSRDNSSPIYKFITQLRGQMFAGTPYAHTGLGTRPSFDKTTATDLRKFHDTWYAPNNAILVITGDVDPGATLQQVKQLFGDIPRKTLPARPSFDFKPMQAQTIALPTDLPVGVAALAWRLPGLRDQDYATALVLSDALASKRGKLFEMGLSGKALFGQFAGSFMPHAGIAFALAGFPRGGDSAKVLKNLQAIFAEAATQGVPADLVTAARNNAIADLEYKKNSVPGLANAWSEALAFRDGHSPDDIRAAIAAVTPEQVNALAKRIFDPSHAITAILTPTSSGKPSAGKGFGGAESFGGAPSGTVTLPTWAQAAFAKLELPRISTNPSEFTLSNGLKVIVQPETVSKTVEVIGKVQTNQYLQAPKGQEGVADVLNSLFNFGTTSMNRLQFQAALDAISAHESAGSSFSLAVPSTNFKKGMQLLADNELHPAMPAQAFAVMQHNQEGALAGLIQSPGFLHTLHLDGALYPAGDPDLRHATPKSVAGLTLADVQHYYTQTFRPDMTTIVIVGDITPADAHKVAEAAFGSWKAAGPKPDTHYPAVPDNKASEFNTPDSSAVQDSVTLAETIPMDENSPDRFAMYLGSQILGGGFDAHLMQDLRVKAGLVYGVSSSARLQKHRGRFSIDYGCDPDKVAEARTLVIRDVKQMQDTPVTDAELHAAKGKMLRSLALGQSSFDSIANNFLSLSMQGKPLDADSIAAKKYMAMTAAEIQAVFEKDLRPGGFVTAVKGPAPK
;
A
#
# COMPACT_ATOMS: atom_id res chain seq x y z
N MET A 1 -24.94 52.55 48.12
CA MET A 1 -26.10 51.74 47.59
C MET A 1 -25.97 51.65 46.11
N LEU A 2 -25.56 50.48 45.61
CA LEU A 2 -26.02 49.93 44.36
C LEU A 2 -25.45 48.53 44.28
N ARG A 3 -26.33 47.55 44.24
CA ARG A 3 -25.98 46.11 44.11
C ARG A 3 -25.65 45.82 42.67
N LEU A 4 -24.49 45.25 42.38
CA LEU A 4 -24.18 44.60 41.12
C LEU A 4 -24.50 43.10 41.26
N VAL A 5 -25.48 42.63 40.51
CA VAL A 5 -25.82 41.21 40.36
C VAL A 5 -24.96 40.70 39.17
N GLY A 6 -24.02 39.84 39.49
CA GLY A 6 -23.24 39.11 38.45
C GLY A 6 -24.04 37.93 37.93
N ALA A 7 -24.36 37.95 36.66
CA ALA A 7 -24.94 36.80 35.93
C ALA A 7 -23.82 35.86 35.54
N ILE A 8 -23.82 34.65 36.12
CA ILE A 8 -22.96 33.52 35.66
C ILE A 8 -23.65 32.94 34.44
N SER A 9 -23.06 33.20 33.27
CA SER A 9 -23.46 32.54 32.02
C SER A 9 -22.90 31.13 32.03
N LEU A 10 -23.75 30.16 32.26
CA LEU A 10 -23.48 28.74 32.08
C LEU A 10 -23.50 28.46 30.58
N THR A 11 -22.35 28.42 29.95
CA THR A 11 -22.19 27.95 28.57
C THR A 11 -22.41 26.43 28.54
N LEU A 12 -23.63 26.02 28.20
CA LEU A 12 -23.91 24.66 27.79
C LEU A 12 -23.14 24.41 26.48
N VAL A 13 -22.10 23.59 26.54
CA VAL A 13 -21.53 22.95 25.37
C VAL A 13 -22.57 21.94 24.89
N THR A 14 -23.41 22.34 23.97
CA THR A 14 -24.27 21.44 23.23
C THR A 14 -23.39 20.65 22.28
N GLY A 15 -23.13 19.37 22.62
CA GLY A 15 -22.60 18.42 21.66
C GLY A 15 -23.51 18.41 20.44
N GLY A 16 -23.00 18.80 19.29
CA GLY A 16 -23.74 18.86 18.05
C GLY A 16 -24.30 17.48 17.70
N ALA A 17 -25.60 17.29 17.92
CA ALA A 17 -26.32 16.18 17.33
C ALA A 17 -26.26 16.38 15.81
N PHE A 18 -25.73 15.38 15.07
CA PHE A 18 -25.84 15.39 13.61
C PHE A 18 -27.31 15.47 13.22
N ALA A 19 -27.74 16.62 12.72
CA ALA A 19 -29.02 16.71 12.06
C ALA A 19 -28.98 15.77 10.84
N ALA A 20 -29.99 14.93 10.66
CA ALA A 20 -30.12 14.04 9.52
C ALA A 20 -30.23 14.90 8.24
N THR A 21 -29.11 15.13 7.58
CA THR A 21 -29.07 15.68 6.23
C THR A 21 -29.01 14.49 5.28
N ASN A 22 -30.15 14.20 4.64
CA ASN A 22 -30.22 13.19 3.59
C ASN A 22 -29.61 13.78 2.29
N ASP A 23 -28.31 13.63 2.11
CA ASP A 23 -27.78 13.42 0.77
C ASP A 23 -28.25 12.02 0.35
N ALA A 24 -28.74 11.83 -0.87
CA ALA A 24 -29.41 10.58 -1.29
C ALA A 24 -28.58 9.31 -1.05
N ASN A 25 -27.25 9.45 -0.91
CA ASN A 25 -26.31 8.35 -0.71
C ASN A 25 -25.64 8.33 0.68
N VAL A 26 -25.87 9.33 1.55
CA VAL A 26 -25.21 9.44 2.85
C VAL A 26 -26.23 9.46 3.98
N THR A 27 -26.19 8.47 4.84
CA THR A 27 -27.00 8.41 6.06
C THR A 27 -26.12 8.64 7.28
N ARG A 28 -26.50 9.61 8.14
CA ARG A 28 -25.80 9.91 9.39
C ARG A 28 -26.76 9.70 10.56
N ALA A 29 -26.28 9.07 11.61
CA ALA A 29 -27.04 8.85 12.83
C ALA A 29 -26.12 8.90 14.05
N THR A 30 -26.70 9.31 15.18
CA THR A 30 -26.09 9.11 16.49
C THR A 30 -27.03 8.22 17.28
N LEU A 31 -26.54 7.08 17.75
CA LEU A 31 -27.35 6.19 18.60
C LEU A 31 -27.50 6.77 19.99
N ASP A 32 -28.50 6.29 20.78
CA ASP A 32 -28.77 6.77 22.12
C ASP A 32 -27.56 6.65 23.06
N ASN A 33 -26.72 5.66 22.82
CA ASN A 33 -25.45 5.46 23.56
C ASN A 33 -24.31 6.37 23.09
N GLY A 34 -24.53 7.20 22.07
CA GLY A 34 -23.59 8.18 21.56
C GLY A 34 -22.68 7.69 20.42
N LEU A 35 -22.82 6.44 19.92
CA LEU A 35 -22.09 5.97 18.74
C LEU A 35 -22.54 6.78 17.52
N ARG A 36 -21.60 7.43 16.86
CA ARG A 36 -21.82 8.12 15.59
C ARG A 36 -21.65 7.14 14.45
N VAL A 37 -22.61 7.13 13.52
CA VAL A 37 -22.64 6.21 12.39
C VAL A 37 -22.80 7.01 11.11
N VAL A 38 -21.95 6.72 10.13
CA VAL A 38 -22.05 7.25 8.76
C VAL A 38 -22.08 6.08 7.80
N ILE A 39 -23.10 6.03 6.97
CA ILE A 39 -23.27 5.00 5.94
C ILE A 39 -23.32 5.70 4.60
N VAL A 40 -22.41 5.34 3.72
CA VAL A 40 -22.28 5.89 2.37
C VAL A 40 -22.54 4.77 1.37
N ARG A 41 -23.61 4.89 0.62
CA ARG A 41 -23.90 3.93 -0.43
C ARG A 41 -23.00 4.18 -1.63
N ASP A 42 -22.25 3.15 -2.00
CA ASP A 42 -21.42 3.11 -3.20
C ASP A 42 -21.66 1.79 -3.93
N THR A 43 -21.97 1.86 -5.21
CA THR A 43 -22.38 0.71 -6.02
C THR A 43 -21.29 0.23 -6.98
N LEU A 44 -20.03 0.66 -6.80
CA LEU A 44 -18.90 0.26 -7.64
C LEU A 44 -18.78 -1.26 -7.73
N ALA A 45 -18.82 -1.91 -6.58
CA ALA A 45 -18.69 -3.36 -6.48
C ALA A 45 -19.56 -3.91 -5.34
N PRO A 46 -19.88 -5.23 -5.36
CA PRO A 46 -20.67 -5.86 -4.30
C PRO A 46 -19.83 -6.10 -3.03
N VAL A 47 -19.14 -5.06 -2.58
CA VAL A 47 -18.28 -5.06 -1.40
C VAL A 47 -18.65 -3.91 -0.47
N VAL A 48 -18.23 -4.03 0.78
CA VAL A 48 -18.43 -3.01 1.80
C VAL A 48 -17.20 -2.88 2.67
N THR A 49 -16.82 -1.66 2.96
CA THR A 49 -15.78 -1.34 3.95
C THR A 49 -16.44 -0.81 5.22
N THR A 50 -16.04 -1.35 6.35
CA THR A 50 -16.41 -0.85 7.68
C THR A 50 -15.16 -0.35 8.38
N GLU A 51 -15.20 0.88 8.90
CA GLU A 51 -14.11 1.46 9.68
C GLU A 51 -14.65 1.92 11.04
N MET A 52 -14.22 1.23 12.09
CA MET A 52 -14.50 1.61 13.48
C MET A 52 -13.36 2.47 13.99
N ASN A 53 -13.63 3.74 14.17
CA ASN A 53 -12.67 4.74 14.63
C ASN A 53 -12.91 5.02 16.13
N TYR A 54 -12.04 4.58 17.00
CA TYR A 54 -12.02 5.02 18.38
C TYR A 54 -11.20 6.30 18.47
N LEU A 55 -11.79 7.36 19.05
CA LEU A 55 -11.15 8.67 19.16
C LEU A 55 -10.16 8.70 20.33
N ALA A 56 -9.20 7.82 20.28
CA ALA A 56 -8.09 7.72 21.22
C ALA A 56 -6.90 7.06 20.50
N GLY A 57 -5.73 7.58 20.75
CA GLY A 57 -4.48 7.10 20.19
C GLY A 57 -3.31 7.37 21.11
N SER A 58 -2.15 7.67 20.54
CA SER A 58 -0.96 7.93 21.36
C SER A 58 -1.04 9.25 22.15
N ASP A 59 -1.97 10.14 21.87
CA ASP A 59 -2.21 11.36 22.63
C ASP A 59 -2.78 11.08 24.03
N GLU A 60 -3.59 10.02 24.17
CA GLU A 60 -4.29 9.63 25.38
C GLU A 60 -3.48 8.62 26.23
N VAL A 61 -2.29 8.22 25.82
CA VAL A 61 -1.50 7.25 26.59
C VAL A 61 -1.01 7.84 27.92
N PRO A 62 -0.93 7.05 28.98
CA PRO A 62 -0.39 7.53 30.26
C PRO A 62 1.05 8.03 30.10
N VAL A 63 1.37 9.11 30.82
CA VAL A 63 2.73 9.68 30.82
C VAL A 63 3.75 8.61 31.17
N GLY A 64 4.77 8.47 30.34
CA GLY A 64 5.82 7.48 30.49
C GLY A 64 5.50 6.07 29.98
N PHE A 65 4.35 5.87 29.31
CA PHE A 65 3.93 4.61 28.70
C PHE A 65 3.63 4.75 27.20
N PRO A 66 4.57 5.31 26.39
CA PRO A 66 4.36 5.40 24.94
C PRO A 66 4.16 4.00 24.33
N GLY A 67 3.22 3.88 23.39
CA GLY A 67 2.84 2.61 22.77
C GLY A 67 1.70 1.87 23.43
N THR A 68 1.10 2.39 24.54
CA THR A 68 -0.05 1.75 25.18
C THR A 68 -1.23 1.60 24.24
N ALA A 69 -1.55 2.61 23.42
CA ALA A 69 -2.65 2.55 22.45
C ALA A 69 -2.40 1.45 21.39
N HIS A 70 -1.20 1.36 20.85
CA HIS A 70 -0.77 0.33 19.91
C HIS A 70 -0.80 -1.07 20.55
N ALA A 71 -0.35 -1.21 21.79
CA ALA A 71 -0.46 -2.47 22.51
C ALA A 71 -1.92 -2.90 22.74
N VAL A 72 -2.84 -1.95 22.98
CA VAL A 72 -4.28 -2.24 23.05
C VAL A 72 -4.82 -2.66 21.70
N GLU A 73 -4.37 -2.03 20.62
CA GLU A 73 -4.72 -2.44 19.26
C GLU A 73 -4.38 -3.91 19.02
N HIS A 74 -3.16 -4.35 19.31
CA HIS A 74 -2.75 -5.76 19.23
C HIS A 74 -3.62 -6.66 20.10
N MET A 75 -3.90 -6.26 21.34
CA MET A 75 -4.74 -7.05 22.25
C MET A 75 -6.19 -7.17 21.81
N MET A 76 -6.70 -6.27 20.96
CA MET A 76 -8.04 -6.37 20.34
C MET A 76 -8.17 -7.61 19.44
N PHE A 77 -7.07 -8.20 18.99
CA PHE A 77 -7.04 -9.42 18.20
C PHE A 77 -6.83 -10.70 19.03
N ARG A 78 -6.74 -10.57 20.37
CA ARG A 78 -6.49 -11.70 21.27
C ARG A 78 -7.76 -12.35 21.82
N GLY A 79 -8.92 -11.88 21.38
CA GLY A 79 -10.23 -12.41 21.75
C GLY A 79 -11.07 -11.43 22.55
N SER A 80 -12.33 -11.78 22.65
CA SER A 80 -13.35 -11.02 23.39
C SER A 80 -14.31 -12.01 24.08
N PRO A 81 -15.05 -11.61 25.10
CA PRO A 81 -16.08 -12.45 25.69
C PRO A 81 -17.04 -12.99 24.62
N GLY A 82 -17.07 -14.32 24.43
CA GLY A 82 -17.88 -14.98 23.41
C GLY A 82 -17.29 -15.04 22.00
N LEU A 83 -16.09 -14.56 21.80
CA LEU A 83 -15.35 -14.63 20.52
C LEU A 83 -13.86 -14.86 20.82
N SER A 84 -13.41 -16.11 20.82
CA SER A 84 -12.01 -16.42 21.08
C SER A 84 -11.11 -15.85 19.98
N LYS A 85 -9.81 -15.69 20.27
CA LYS A 85 -8.80 -15.33 19.28
C LYS A 85 -8.86 -16.20 18.04
N ASP A 86 -8.92 -17.51 18.22
CA ASP A 86 -8.89 -18.46 17.14
C ASP A 86 -10.16 -18.36 16.26
N GLN A 87 -11.31 -18.10 16.89
CA GLN A 87 -12.56 -17.82 16.16
C GLN A 87 -12.47 -16.52 15.36
N LEU A 88 -11.90 -15.47 15.95
CA LEU A 88 -11.73 -14.18 15.26
C LEU A 88 -10.83 -14.32 14.02
N LEU A 89 -9.71 -15.03 14.14
CA LEU A 89 -8.80 -15.28 13.02
C LEU A 89 -9.43 -16.15 11.93
N ALA A 90 -10.15 -17.21 12.30
CA ALA A 90 -10.86 -18.03 11.33
C ALA A 90 -11.94 -17.22 10.59
N ILE A 91 -12.71 -16.39 11.30
CA ILE A 91 -13.70 -15.50 10.70
C ILE A 91 -13.04 -14.53 9.72
N ALA A 92 -11.94 -13.91 10.11
CA ALA A 92 -11.22 -12.96 9.25
C ALA A 92 -10.69 -13.64 7.98
N SER A 93 -10.14 -14.86 8.12
CA SER A 93 -9.72 -15.68 6.98
C SER A 93 -10.87 -16.02 6.06
N ASP A 94 -12.00 -16.47 6.63
CA ASP A 94 -13.20 -16.81 5.87
C ASP A 94 -13.79 -15.58 5.13
N MET A 95 -13.63 -14.37 5.67
CA MET A 95 -14.05 -13.12 5.02
C MET A 95 -13.12 -12.65 3.89
N GLY A 96 -11.97 -13.29 3.69
CA GLY A 96 -11.03 -12.98 2.60
C GLY A 96 -9.75 -12.25 3.05
N ASP A 97 -9.43 -12.24 4.36
CA ASP A 97 -8.22 -11.64 4.96
C ASP A 97 -8.00 -10.14 4.68
N SER A 98 -9.04 -9.41 4.26
CA SER A 98 -8.94 -7.96 4.04
C SER A 98 -9.37 -7.17 5.27
N PHE A 99 -8.53 -7.23 6.30
CA PHE A 99 -8.72 -6.47 7.54
C PHE A 99 -7.39 -5.96 8.08
N ASN A 100 -7.44 -4.85 8.79
CA ASN A 100 -6.29 -4.33 9.51
C ASN A 100 -6.73 -3.36 10.62
N ALA A 101 -5.75 -2.81 11.33
CA ALA A 101 -5.92 -1.72 12.26
C ALA A 101 -4.76 -0.73 12.14
N ASP A 102 -4.94 0.47 12.65
CA ASP A 102 -3.92 1.51 12.67
C ASP A 102 -4.09 2.39 13.90
N THR A 103 -2.97 2.64 14.59
CA THR A 103 -2.91 3.55 15.74
C THR A 103 -2.11 4.80 15.39
N THR A 104 -2.82 5.91 15.36
CA THR A 104 -2.25 7.25 15.18
C THR A 104 -2.19 8.02 16.50
N GLU A 105 -1.88 9.31 16.43
CA GLU A 105 -1.86 10.17 17.61
C GLU A 105 -3.23 10.29 18.29
N GLY A 106 -4.30 10.50 17.54
CA GLY A 106 -5.61 10.79 18.11
C GLY A 106 -6.70 9.75 17.83
N VAL A 107 -6.39 8.70 17.05
CA VAL A 107 -7.37 7.71 16.61
C VAL A 107 -6.72 6.32 16.56
N THR A 108 -7.46 5.32 17.04
CA THR A 108 -7.17 3.91 16.72
C THR A 108 -8.32 3.39 15.86
N GLN A 109 -8.00 2.88 14.68
CA GLN A 109 -8.92 2.49 13.64
C GLN A 109 -8.86 0.99 13.40
N TYR A 110 -10.02 0.35 13.21
CA TYR A 110 -10.14 -1.06 12.83
C TYR A 110 -11.04 -1.15 11.61
N PHE A 111 -10.56 -1.79 10.56
CA PHE A 111 -11.31 -1.83 9.32
C PHE A 111 -11.35 -3.22 8.70
N PHE A 112 -12.46 -3.48 8.00
CA PHE A 112 -12.71 -4.66 7.17
C PHE A 112 -13.22 -4.20 5.82
N THR A 113 -12.70 -4.81 4.75
CA THR A 113 -13.34 -4.76 3.43
C THR A 113 -13.79 -6.17 3.09
N VAL A 114 -15.09 -6.37 2.92
CA VAL A 114 -15.70 -7.68 2.77
C VAL A 114 -16.75 -7.66 1.65
N PRO A 115 -17.10 -8.80 1.04
CA PRO A 115 -18.30 -8.89 0.23
C PRO A 115 -19.54 -8.43 1.03
N THR A 116 -20.48 -7.78 0.39
CA THR A 116 -21.68 -7.18 1.05
C THR A 116 -22.43 -8.20 1.91
N GLN A 117 -22.47 -9.47 1.51
CA GLN A 117 -23.12 -10.54 2.25
C GLN A 117 -22.48 -10.81 3.63
N ASP A 118 -21.21 -10.46 3.82
CA ASP A 118 -20.47 -10.68 5.06
C ASP A 118 -20.47 -9.45 5.99
N LEU A 119 -21.15 -8.34 5.61
CA LEU A 119 -21.28 -7.13 6.44
C LEU A 119 -21.76 -7.43 7.86
N GLY A 120 -22.76 -8.33 7.99
CA GLY A 120 -23.31 -8.72 9.30
C GLY A 120 -22.25 -9.35 10.20
N VAL A 121 -21.33 -10.13 9.64
CA VAL A 121 -20.22 -10.76 10.37
C VAL A 121 -19.22 -9.68 10.81
N ALA A 122 -18.80 -8.79 9.93
CA ALA A 122 -17.88 -7.70 10.26
C ALA A 122 -18.44 -6.80 11.38
N LEU A 123 -19.72 -6.45 11.32
CA LEU A 123 -20.39 -5.67 12.36
C LEU A 123 -20.50 -6.42 13.70
N HIS A 124 -20.76 -7.74 13.68
CA HIS A 124 -20.75 -8.55 14.90
C HIS A 124 -19.37 -8.59 15.55
N VAL A 125 -18.31 -8.78 14.76
CA VAL A 125 -16.95 -8.72 15.27
C VAL A 125 -16.67 -7.36 15.91
N ALA A 126 -16.97 -6.26 15.22
CA ALA A 126 -16.76 -4.92 15.73
C ALA A 126 -17.55 -4.64 17.04
N ALA A 127 -18.82 -5.05 17.11
CA ALA A 127 -19.65 -4.87 18.29
C ALA A 127 -19.17 -5.72 19.47
N THR A 128 -18.77 -6.96 19.22
CA THR A 128 -18.23 -7.87 20.27
C THR A 128 -16.96 -7.29 20.87
N ARG A 129 -16.04 -6.79 20.05
CA ARG A 129 -14.80 -6.16 20.48
C ARG A 129 -15.03 -4.85 21.23
N MET A 130 -16.06 -4.07 20.87
CA MET A 130 -16.44 -2.85 21.61
C MET A 130 -17.03 -3.17 22.98
N ARG A 131 -17.72 -4.30 23.16
CA ARG A 131 -18.27 -4.73 24.46
C ARG A 131 -17.17 -5.10 25.45
N GLY A 132 -16.06 -5.65 24.97
CA GLY A 132 -14.92 -6.04 25.79
C GLY A 132 -13.91 -6.87 25.05
N VAL A 133 -12.71 -6.93 25.61
CA VAL A 133 -11.57 -7.67 25.07
C VAL A 133 -10.94 -8.51 26.18
N ASP A 134 -10.54 -9.74 25.84
CA ASP A 134 -9.82 -10.62 26.76
C ASP A 134 -8.36 -10.15 26.86
N MET A 135 -8.07 -9.39 27.91
CA MET A 135 -6.70 -8.90 28.19
C MET A 135 -6.07 -9.73 29.30
N GLY A 136 -5.74 -10.99 29.00
CA GLY A 136 -5.04 -11.89 29.95
C GLY A 136 -3.56 -11.53 30.05
N ALA A 137 -2.98 -11.72 31.26
CA ALA A 137 -1.54 -11.49 31.46
C ALA A 137 -0.67 -12.43 30.59
N ALA A 138 -1.12 -13.66 30.37
CA ALA A 138 -0.42 -14.63 29.51
C ALA A 138 -0.41 -14.19 28.05
N ASP A 139 -1.55 -13.67 27.55
CA ASP A 139 -1.67 -13.18 26.17
C ASP A 139 -0.86 -11.90 25.97
N TRP A 140 -0.90 -10.99 26.95
CA TRP A 140 -0.05 -9.79 26.92
C TRP A 140 1.44 -10.15 26.88
N ASN A 141 1.90 -11.10 27.68
CA ASN A 141 3.30 -11.49 27.65
C ASN A 141 3.76 -12.05 26.30
N LYS A 142 2.88 -12.75 25.60
CA LYS A 142 3.17 -13.24 24.23
C LYS A 142 3.17 -12.10 23.24
N GLU A 143 2.14 -11.22 23.30
CA GLU A 143 1.99 -10.10 22.38
C GLU A 143 3.07 -9.05 22.56
N ARG A 144 3.46 -8.76 23.79
CA ARG A 144 4.60 -7.90 24.10
C ARG A 144 5.85 -8.32 23.36
N GLY A 145 6.16 -9.62 23.33
CA GLY A 145 7.30 -10.16 22.59
C GLY A 145 7.22 -9.89 21.09
N ALA A 146 6.03 -9.99 20.50
CA ALA A 146 5.80 -9.69 19.09
C ALA A 146 5.99 -8.19 18.79
N ILE A 147 5.40 -7.31 19.61
CA ILE A 147 5.55 -5.85 19.49
C ILE A 147 7.02 -5.43 19.69
N GLU A 148 7.75 -6.02 20.64
CA GLU A 148 9.17 -5.75 20.83
C GLU A 148 10.03 -6.16 19.65
N GLN A 149 9.68 -7.24 18.94
CA GLN A 149 10.33 -7.62 17.67
C GLN A 149 10.03 -6.60 16.57
N GLU A 150 8.81 -6.12 16.52
CA GLU A 150 8.41 -5.05 15.59
C GLU A 150 9.19 -3.76 15.86
N VAL A 151 9.25 -3.31 17.12
CA VAL A 151 10.09 -2.17 17.55
C VAL A 151 11.55 -2.39 17.16
N SER A 152 12.07 -3.60 17.32
CA SER A 152 13.45 -3.93 16.97
C SER A 152 13.68 -3.92 15.46
N ARG A 153 12.72 -4.45 14.68
CA ARG A 153 12.73 -4.39 13.24
C ARG A 153 12.77 -2.95 12.73
N ASP A 154 11.88 -2.12 13.25
CA ASP A 154 11.77 -0.74 12.80
C ASP A 154 12.98 0.10 13.26
N ASN A 155 13.47 -0.12 14.45
CA ASN A 155 14.74 0.47 14.92
C ASN A 155 15.97 -0.01 14.12
N SER A 156 15.86 -1.05 13.31
CA SER A 156 16.92 -1.41 12.37
C SER A 156 16.91 -0.53 11.11
N SER A 157 15.81 0.17 10.82
CA SER A 157 15.70 1.10 9.69
C SER A 157 16.37 2.44 9.98
N PRO A 158 17.30 2.91 9.15
CA PRO A 158 17.90 4.24 9.30
C PRO A 158 16.87 5.37 9.20
N ILE A 159 15.87 5.20 8.36
CA ILE A 159 14.79 6.19 8.20
C ILE A 159 13.96 6.27 9.47
N TYR A 160 13.60 5.13 10.08
CA TYR A 160 12.88 5.14 11.35
C TYR A 160 13.69 5.79 12.47
N LYS A 161 14.98 5.48 12.57
CA LYS A 161 15.89 6.15 13.53
C LYS A 161 15.91 7.65 13.34
N PHE A 162 15.97 8.09 12.09
CA PHE A 162 15.91 9.51 11.76
C PHE A 162 14.58 10.14 12.22
N ILE A 163 13.44 9.55 11.85
CA ILE A 163 12.11 10.04 12.25
C ILE A 163 11.95 10.08 13.78
N THR A 164 12.40 9.04 14.48
CA THR A 164 12.31 8.97 15.95
C THR A 164 13.15 10.08 16.61
N GLN A 165 14.37 10.31 16.13
CA GLN A 165 15.20 11.40 16.65
C GLN A 165 14.63 12.78 16.31
N LEU A 166 14.12 12.95 15.09
CA LEU A 166 13.48 14.17 14.66
C LEU A 166 12.27 14.51 15.53
N ARG A 167 11.36 13.54 15.77
CA ARG A 167 10.20 13.72 16.64
C ARG A 167 10.61 14.05 18.07
N GLY A 168 11.60 13.32 18.59
CA GLY A 168 12.15 13.56 19.94
C GLY A 168 12.69 14.98 20.15
N GLN A 169 13.28 15.57 19.12
CA GLN A 169 13.78 16.97 19.16
C GLN A 169 12.64 17.96 18.92
N MET A 170 11.80 17.73 17.93
CA MET A 170 10.76 18.66 17.50
C MET A 170 9.63 18.80 18.53
N PHE A 171 9.29 17.71 19.23
CA PHE A 171 8.13 17.62 20.09
C PHE A 171 8.47 17.24 21.53
N ALA A 172 9.69 17.53 21.98
CA ALA A 172 10.17 17.16 23.30
C ALA A 172 9.20 17.53 24.44
N GLY A 173 8.88 16.55 25.30
CA GLY A 173 7.98 16.70 26.45
C GLY A 173 6.51 16.55 26.12
N THR A 174 6.14 16.13 24.92
CA THR A 174 4.78 15.83 24.49
C THR A 174 4.67 14.38 23.99
N PRO A 175 3.47 13.80 23.86
CA PRO A 175 3.28 12.48 23.25
C PRO A 175 3.86 12.37 21.82
N TYR A 176 3.89 13.45 21.08
CA TYR A 176 4.44 13.54 19.71
C TYR A 176 5.94 13.27 19.61
N ALA A 177 6.67 13.30 20.73
CA ALA A 177 8.09 12.97 20.78
C ALA A 177 8.38 11.50 20.45
N HIS A 178 7.38 10.65 20.51
CA HIS A 178 7.43 9.23 20.15
C HIS A 178 6.55 8.94 18.96
N THR A 179 6.81 7.84 18.25
CA THR A 179 5.88 7.27 17.29
C THR A 179 4.78 6.50 18.04
N GLY A 180 3.64 6.23 17.38
CA GLY A 180 2.58 5.39 17.93
C GLY A 180 3.04 3.99 18.32
N LEU A 181 4.06 3.46 17.63
CA LEU A 181 4.66 2.15 17.91
C LEU A 181 5.10 1.97 19.37
N GLY A 182 5.55 3.05 20.03
CA GLY A 182 6.02 2.98 21.40
C GLY A 182 7.50 2.58 21.53
N THR A 183 7.91 2.20 22.74
CA THR A 183 9.30 1.88 23.03
C THR A 183 9.43 0.64 23.90
N ARG A 184 10.49 -0.15 23.71
CA ARG A 184 10.77 -1.32 24.53
C ARG A 184 10.77 -1.02 26.04
N PRO A 185 11.44 0.04 26.57
CA PRO A 185 11.38 0.37 27.99
C PRO A 185 9.99 0.68 28.52
N SER A 186 9.07 1.10 27.66
CA SER A 186 7.66 1.25 28.01
C SER A 186 6.98 -0.11 28.13
N PHE A 187 7.16 -0.98 27.17
CA PHE A 187 6.53 -2.31 27.14
C PHE A 187 7.01 -3.22 28.28
N ASP A 188 8.28 -3.11 28.69
CA ASP A 188 8.85 -3.86 29.82
C ASP A 188 8.09 -3.63 31.14
N LYS A 189 7.50 -2.44 31.33
CA LYS A 189 6.74 -2.06 32.50
C LYS A 189 5.23 -2.04 32.33
N THR A 190 4.73 -2.09 31.10
CA THR A 190 3.30 -2.10 30.80
C THR A 190 2.70 -3.44 31.20
N THR A 191 1.56 -3.42 31.89
CA THR A 191 0.84 -4.63 32.33
C THR A 191 -0.47 -4.79 31.58
N ALA A 192 -1.02 -6.01 31.56
CA ALA A 192 -2.36 -6.26 31.04
C ALA A 192 -3.44 -5.40 31.72
N THR A 193 -3.23 -5.04 33.00
CA THR A 193 -4.14 -4.14 33.73
C THR A 193 -4.09 -2.72 33.19
N ASP A 194 -2.92 -2.21 32.80
CA ASP A 194 -2.78 -0.89 32.20
C ASP A 194 -3.48 -0.83 30.84
N LEU A 195 -3.32 -1.89 30.03
CA LEU A 195 -3.98 -2.01 28.73
C LEU A 195 -5.50 -2.07 28.88
N ARG A 196 -6.00 -2.91 29.81
CA ARG A 196 -7.43 -2.98 30.12
C ARG A 196 -7.98 -1.63 30.58
N LYS A 197 -7.27 -0.92 31.45
CA LYS A 197 -7.67 0.42 31.91
C LYS A 197 -7.77 1.41 30.76
N PHE A 198 -6.80 1.38 29.81
CA PHE A 198 -6.83 2.24 28.63
C PHE A 198 -8.06 1.92 27.76
N HIS A 199 -8.26 0.64 27.41
CA HIS A 199 -9.41 0.18 26.66
C HIS A 199 -10.73 0.58 27.33
N ASP A 200 -10.89 0.25 28.62
CA ASP A 200 -12.12 0.52 29.36
C ASP A 200 -12.44 2.02 29.50
N THR A 201 -11.41 2.85 29.45
CA THR A 201 -11.54 4.31 29.52
C THR A 201 -11.98 4.89 28.19
N TRP A 202 -11.35 4.49 27.10
CA TRP A 202 -11.46 5.18 25.81
C TRP A 202 -12.29 4.46 24.76
N TYR A 203 -12.40 3.13 24.82
CA TYR A 203 -13.16 2.34 23.86
C TYR A 203 -14.62 2.27 24.30
N ALA A 204 -15.40 3.22 23.80
CA ALA A 204 -16.80 3.39 24.18
C ALA A 204 -17.60 3.90 22.98
N PRO A 205 -18.92 3.59 22.89
CA PRO A 205 -19.76 4.08 21.80
C PRO A 205 -19.70 5.60 21.62
N ASN A 206 -19.77 6.33 22.72
CA ASN A 206 -19.74 7.81 22.69
C ASN A 206 -18.35 8.41 22.48
N ASN A 207 -17.33 7.59 22.25
CA ASN A 207 -15.99 7.96 21.81
C ASN A 207 -15.61 7.26 20.50
N ALA A 208 -16.60 6.86 19.68
CA ALA A 208 -16.36 6.13 18.45
C ALA A 208 -17.20 6.65 17.30
N ILE A 209 -16.66 6.45 16.09
CA ILE A 209 -17.36 6.71 14.83
C ILE A 209 -17.25 5.45 13.97
N LEU A 210 -18.39 4.93 13.55
CA LEU A 210 -18.47 3.83 12.60
C LEU A 210 -18.78 4.39 11.21
N VAL A 211 -17.86 4.22 10.29
CA VAL A 211 -18.03 4.54 8.87
C VAL A 211 -18.27 3.23 8.12
N ILE A 212 -19.28 3.21 7.26
CA ILE A 212 -19.64 2.08 6.41
C ILE A 212 -19.79 2.60 4.98
N THR A 213 -19.03 2.10 4.03
CA THR A 213 -19.14 2.48 2.62
C THR A 213 -19.25 1.22 1.75
N GLY A 214 -20.11 1.26 0.73
CA GLY A 214 -20.24 0.16 -0.23
C GLY A 214 -21.66 -0.08 -0.71
N ASP A 215 -21.88 -1.22 -1.38
CA ASP A 215 -23.17 -1.60 -1.96
C ASP A 215 -24.13 -2.11 -0.87
N VAL A 216 -24.62 -1.20 -0.07
CA VAL A 216 -25.53 -1.48 1.07
C VAL A 216 -26.80 -0.64 1.01
N ASP A 217 -27.89 -1.17 1.57
CA ASP A 217 -29.06 -0.37 1.89
C ASP A 217 -28.83 0.40 3.20
N PRO A 218 -28.78 1.74 3.19
CA PRO A 218 -28.45 2.50 4.37
C PRO A 218 -29.46 2.32 5.52
N GLY A 219 -30.75 2.14 5.21
CA GLY A 219 -31.78 1.97 6.21
C GLY A 219 -31.68 0.63 6.93
N ALA A 220 -31.57 -0.46 6.19
CA ALA A 220 -31.36 -1.80 6.73
C ALA A 220 -30.04 -1.91 7.51
N THR A 221 -28.98 -1.33 6.97
CA THR A 221 -27.67 -1.30 7.63
C THR A 221 -27.72 -0.54 8.96
N LEU A 222 -28.38 0.62 9.00
CA LEU A 222 -28.55 1.37 10.26
C LEU A 222 -29.36 0.59 11.29
N GLN A 223 -30.40 -0.15 10.88
CA GLN A 223 -31.13 -1.02 11.80
C GLN A 223 -30.26 -2.13 12.37
N GLN A 224 -29.44 -2.75 11.53
CA GLN A 224 -28.49 -3.78 11.97
C GLN A 224 -27.45 -3.20 12.95
N VAL A 225 -26.91 -2.02 12.69
CA VAL A 225 -26.01 -1.31 13.61
C VAL A 225 -26.72 -1.03 14.95
N LYS A 226 -27.98 -0.56 14.94
CA LYS A 226 -28.76 -0.33 16.16
C LYS A 226 -28.96 -1.60 16.98
N GLN A 227 -29.21 -2.73 16.32
CA GLN A 227 -29.39 -4.04 16.98
C GLN A 227 -28.10 -4.52 17.63
N LEU A 228 -26.96 -4.34 16.98
CA LEU A 228 -25.66 -4.86 17.42
C LEU A 228 -24.95 -3.96 18.44
N PHE A 229 -25.12 -2.64 18.33
CA PHE A 229 -24.37 -1.68 19.15
C PHE A 229 -25.25 -0.92 20.14
N GLY A 230 -26.56 -0.90 19.98
CA GLY A 230 -27.45 0.01 20.73
C GLY A 230 -27.53 -0.26 22.24
N ASP A 231 -27.30 -1.48 22.68
CA ASP A 231 -27.28 -1.89 24.09
C ASP A 231 -25.91 -1.72 24.77
N ILE A 232 -24.86 -1.38 24.01
CA ILE A 232 -23.52 -1.14 24.58
C ILE A 232 -23.57 0.18 25.36
N PRO A 233 -23.23 0.18 26.66
CA PRO A 233 -23.42 1.36 27.48
C PRO A 233 -22.43 2.47 27.11
N ARG A 234 -22.89 3.71 27.09
CA ARG A 234 -21.99 4.87 27.04
C ARG A 234 -21.15 4.96 28.31
N LYS A 235 -19.96 5.54 28.18
CA LYS A 235 -19.04 5.75 29.31
C LYS A 235 -18.84 7.24 29.59
N THR A 236 -18.49 7.56 30.85
CA THR A 236 -17.99 8.89 31.21
C THR A 236 -16.55 8.98 30.76
N LEU A 237 -16.28 9.86 29.80
CA LEU A 237 -14.93 10.06 29.29
C LEU A 237 -14.17 11.05 30.18
N PRO A 238 -12.88 10.82 30.46
CA PRO A 238 -12.05 11.81 31.14
C PRO A 238 -11.77 13.01 30.23
N ALA A 239 -11.30 14.10 30.79
CA ALA A 239 -10.73 15.19 30.01
C ALA A 239 -9.52 14.69 29.18
N ARG A 240 -9.42 15.12 27.93
CA ARG A 240 -8.27 14.78 27.12
C ARG A 240 -7.00 15.45 27.61
N PRO A 241 -5.85 14.80 27.50
CA PRO A 241 -4.58 15.43 27.80
C PRO A 241 -4.40 16.72 26.99
N SER A 242 -3.92 17.76 27.61
CA SER A 242 -3.49 18.98 26.94
C SER A 242 -1.99 19.09 27.01
N PHE A 243 -1.35 19.53 25.93
CA PHE A 243 0.07 19.75 25.88
C PHE A 243 0.40 20.89 24.93
N ASP A 244 1.48 21.62 25.23
CA ASP A 244 1.96 22.74 24.43
C ASP A 244 3.29 22.39 23.79
N PHE A 245 3.40 22.70 22.52
CA PHE A 245 4.66 22.52 21.80
C PHE A 245 5.61 23.66 22.11
N LYS A 246 6.79 23.34 22.62
CA LYS A 246 7.87 24.32 22.81
C LYS A 246 8.28 24.93 21.46
N PRO A 247 8.73 26.19 21.44
CA PRO A 247 9.31 26.77 20.23
C PRO A 247 10.46 25.90 19.70
N MET A 248 10.49 25.70 18.40
CA MET A 248 11.59 24.98 17.75
C MET A 248 12.87 25.80 17.78
N GLN A 249 13.99 25.09 17.85
CA GLN A 249 15.33 25.69 17.71
C GLN A 249 16.09 24.91 16.64
N ALA A 250 16.97 25.59 15.92
CA ALA A 250 17.82 24.95 14.93
C ALA A 250 18.70 23.88 15.59
N GLN A 251 18.66 22.68 15.05
CA GLN A 251 19.43 21.53 15.51
C GLN A 251 19.95 20.74 14.32
N THR A 252 20.97 19.92 14.56
CA THR A 252 21.53 19.04 13.55
C THR A 252 21.51 17.60 14.03
N ILE A 253 20.97 16.72 13.17
CA ILE A 253 20.99 15.25 13.35
C ILE A 253 22.02 14.69 12.35
N ALA A 254 23.02 14.00 12.83
CA ALA A 254 23.99 13.27 12.01
C ALA A 254 23.87 11.77 12.31
N LEU A 255 23.52 10.98 11.29
CA LEU A 255 23.31 9.55 11.42
C LEU A 255 24.13 8.79 10.39
N PRO A 256 24.88 7.76 10.79
CA PRO A 256 25.39 6.78 9.85
C PRO A 256 24.23 5.99 9.27
N THR A 257 24.31 5.66 7.99
CA THR A 257 23.32 4.82 7.31
C THR A 257 24.02 3.75 6.49
N ASP A 258 23.41 2.61 6.34
CA ASP A 258 23.76 1.55 5.42
C ASP A 258 22.99 1.61 4.10
N LEU A 259 22.17 2.67 3.92
CA LEU A 259 21.57 2.95 2.62
C LEU A 259 22.65 3.11 1.54
N PRO A 260 22.36 2.73 0.29
CA PRO A 260 23.31 2.88 -0.82
C PRO A 260 23.62 4.35 -1.15
N VAL A 261 22.77 5.27 -0.67
CA VAL A 261 22.86 6.71 -0.91
C VAL A 261 22.76 7.48 0.41
N GLY A 262 23.37 8.65 0.46
CA GLY A 262 23.20 9.57 1.56
C GLY A 262 21.97 10.46 1.37
N VAL A 263 21.45 11.01 2.48
CA VAL A 263 20.32 11.93 2.47
C VAL A 263 20.66 13.18 3.28
N ALA A 264 20.53 14.34 2.67
CA ALA A 264 20.49 15.63 3.36
C ALA A 264 19.01 16.03 3.54
N ALA A 265 18.63 16.45 4.74
CA ALA A 265 17.26 16.80 5.05
C ALA A 265 17.14 18.11 5.83
N LEU A 266 16.05 18.81 5.60
CA LEU A 266 15.54 19.91 6.43
C LEU A 266 14.14 19.54 6.91
N ALA A 267 13.83 19.83 8.16
CA ALA A 267 12.51 19.58 8.72
C ALA A 267 12.01 20.78 9.54
N TRP A 268 10.70 21.01 9.47
CA TRP A 268 9.99 22.05 10.21
C TRP A 268 8.66 21.51 10.74
N ARG A 269 8.11 22.21 11.73
CA ARG A 269 6.76 21.92 12.22
C ARG A 269 5.73 22.59 11.34
N LEU A 270 4.69 21.82 10.96
CA LEU A 270 3.50 22.29 10.25
C LEU A 270 2.32 22.45 11.20
N PRO A 271 1.30 23.23 10.82
CA PRO A 271 -0.04 23.14 11.41
C PRO A 271 -0.56 21.70 11.39
N GLY A 272 -1.35 21.31 12.41
CA GLY A 272 -1.98 20.01 12.48
C GLY A 272 -3.29 19.90 11.70
N LEU A 273 -3.87 18.70 11.65
CA LEU A 273 -5.15 18.42 10.99
C LEU A 273 -6.32 19.27 11.54
N ARG A 274 -6.26 19.61 12.83
CA ARG A 274 -7.30 20.41 13.54
C ARG A 274 -7.01 21.89 13.56
N ASP A 275 -5.89 22.32 12.98
CA ASP A 275 -5.54 23.73 12.87
C ASP A 275 -6.30 24.40 11.72
N GLN A 276 -6.70 25.66 11.91
CA GLN A 276 -7.34 26.45 10.86
C GLN A 276 -6.44 26.65 9.62
N ASP A 277 -5.12 26.61 9.77
CA ASP A 277 -4.15 26.73 8.68
C ASP A 277 -3.85 25.40 7.97
N TYR A 278 -4.51 24.28 8.35
CA TYR A 278 -4.25 22.97 7.75
C TYR A 278 -4.36 22.98 6.22
N ALA A 279 -5.47 23.49 5.68
CA ALA A 279 -5.67 23.51 4.23
C ALA A 279 -4.57 24.31 3.51
N THR A 280 -4.12 25.42 4.13
CA THR A 280 -3.01 26.22 3.63
C THR A 280 -1.69 25.43 3.68
N ALA A 281 -1.45 24.67 4.75
CA ALA A 281 -0.25 23.86 4.91
C ALA A 281 -0.22 22.67 3.93
N LEU A 282 -1.38 22.06 3.65
CA LEU A 282 -1.51 21.03 2.64
C LEU A 282 -1.15 21.56 1.25
N VAL A 283 -1.77 22.67 0.83
CA VAL A 283 -1.51 23.29 -0.47
C VAL A 283 -0.05 23.77 -0.58
N LEU A 284 0.54 24.30 0.49
CA LEU A 284 1.97 24.65 0.52
C LEU A 284 2.84 23.42 0.30
N SER A 285 2.52 22.29 0.97
CA SER A 285 3.28 21.05 0.84
C SER A 285 3.23 20.52 -0.59
N ASP A 286 2.05 20.49 -1.21
CA ASP A 286 1.86 20.01 -2.58
C ASP A 286 2.53 20.95 -3.61
N ALA A 287 2.48 22.25 -3.39
CA ALA A 287 3.17 23.22 -4.27
C ALA A 287 4.70 23.03 -4.24
N LEU A 288 5.27 22.72 -3.07
CA LEU A 288 6.71 22.45 -2.94
C LEU A 288 7.11 21.08 -3.47
N ALA A 289 6.20 20.10 -3.42
CA ALA A 289 6.37 18.76 -3.99
C ALA A 289 6.20 18.72 -5.52
N SER A 290 5.74 19.83 -6.13
CA SER A 290 5.45 19.90 -7.57
C SER A 290 6.64 19.48 -8.43
N LYS A 291 6.37 18.68 -9.47
CA LYS A 291 7.36 18.31 -10.50
C LYS A 291 7.92 19.54 -11.27
N ARG A 292 7.27 20.70 -11.20
CA ARG A 292 7.80 21.99 -11.71
C ARG A 292 8.70 22.70 -10.73
N GLY A 293 8.75 22.24 -9.48
CA GLY A 293 9.49 22.90 -8.40
C GLY A 293 11.00 22.68 -8.46
N LYS A 294 11.72 23.58 -7.78
CA LYS A 294 13.20 23.56 -7.70
C LYS A 294 13.76 22.33 -7.00
N LEU A 295 12.99 21.71 -6.09
CA LEU A 295 13.41 20.47 -5.42
C LEU A 295 13.45 19.32 -6.42
N PHE A 296 12.41 19.14 -7.21
CA PHE A 296 12.37 18.10 -8.23
C PHE A 296 13.49 18.30 -9.27
N GLU A 297 13.74 19.56 -9.65
CA GLU A 297 14.82 19.92 -10.58
C GLU A 297 16.22 19.55 -10.07
N MET A 298 16.44 19.49 -8.74
CA MET A 298 17.74 19.05 -8.20
C MET A 298 18.16 17.67 -8.72
N GLY A 299 17.21 16.73 -8.76
CA GLY A 299 17.44 15.40 -9.29
C GLY A 299 17.72 15.38 -10.79
N LEU A 300 16.95 16.16 -11.55
CA LEU A 300 17.06 16.21 -13.01
C LEU A 300 18.30 16.95 -13.50
N SER A 301 18.81 17.91 -12.71
CA SER A 301 20.01 18.67 -13.06
C SER A 301 21.32 18.06 -12.54
N GLY A 302 21.27 16.90 -11.88
CA GLY A 302 22.42 16.25 -11.27
C GLY A 302 23.00 16.97 -10.04
N LYS A 303 22.27 17.94 -9.48
CA LYS A 303 22.66 18.62 -8.22
C LYS A 303 22.45 17.73 -7.00
N ALA A 304 21.60 16.74 -7.12
CA ALA A 304 21.32 15.67 -6.17
C ALA A 304 20.87 14.43 -6.96
N LEU A 305 20.80 13.26 -6.32
CA LEU A 305 20.21 12.07 -6.92
C LEU A 305 18.68 12.20 -7.03
N PHE A 306 18.08 12.87 -6.07
CA PHE A 306 16.65 13.24 -6.02
C PHE A 306 16.48 14.46 -5.11
N GLY A 307 15.35 15.15 -5.26
CA GLY A 307 14.89 16.19 -4.35
C GLY A 307 13.39 16.04 -4.16
N GLN A 308 12.91 16.00 -2.91
CA GLN A 308 11.53 15.74 -2.56
C GLN A 308 11.08 16.61 -1.37
N PHE A 309 9.79 16.94 -1.34
CA PHE A 309 9.13 17.53 -0.19
C PHE A 309 7.92 16.69 0.18
N ALA A 310 7.68 16.55 1.49
CA ALA A 310 6.49 15.90 2.01
C ALA A 310 6.04 16.59 3.29
N GLY A 311 4.72 16.68 3.49
CA GLY A 311 4.08 17.03 4.74
C GLY A 311 3.46 15.79 5.38
N SER A 312 3.69 15.60 6.67
CA SER A 312 3.02 14.59 7.48
C SER A 312 2.17 15.33 8.52
N PHE A 313 0.87 15.07 8.54
CA PHE A 313 -0.07 15.79 9.38
C PHE A 313 -0.64 14.89 10.48
N MET A 314 -0.56 15.37 11.72
CA MET A 314 -1.12 14.75 12.92
C MET A 314 -2.16 15.71 13.51
N PRO A 315 -3.01 15.32 14.47
CA PRO A 315 -4.12 16.16 14.93
C PRO A 315 -3.74 17.58 15.33
N HIS A 316 -2.68 17.79 16.12
CA HIS A 316 -2.32 19.09 16.68
C HIS A 316 -1.07 19.74 16.08
N ALA A 317 -0.29 19.02 15.28
CA ALA A 317 0.88 19.52 14.56
C ALA A 317 1.20 18.61 13.39
N GLY A 318 2.01 19.11 12.43
CA GLY A 318 2.58 18.31 11.36
C GLY A 318 4.08 18.43 11.28
N ILE A 319 4.69 17.68 10.38
CA ILE A 319 6.12 17.75 10.06
C ILE A 319 6.29 17.97 8.57
N ALA A 320 7.04 19.00 8.19
CA ALA A 320 7.53 19.20 6.83
C ALA A 320 8.91 18.56 6.67
N PHE A 321 9.12 17.84 5.59
CA PHE A 321 10.40 17.24 5.21
C PHE A 321 10.82 17.72 3.82
N ALA A 322 12.01 18.27 3.73
CA ALA A 322 12.71 18.46 2.46
C ALA A 322 13.91 17.52 2.43
N LEU A 323 13.98 16.63 1.45
CA LEU A 323 14.98 15.59 1.33
C LEU A 323 15.72 15.73 0.01
N ALA A 324 17.05 15.55 0.03
CA ALA A 324 17.84 15.44 -1.21
C ALA A 324 18.89 14.33 -1.07
N GLY A 325 18.95 13.46 -2.08
CA GLY A 325 19.88 12.33 -2.13
C GLY A 325 21.26 12.72 -2.64
N PHE A 326 22.31 12.09 -2.10
CA PHE A 326 23.68 12.22 -2.63
C PHE A 326 24.36 10.84 -2.71
N PRO A 327 25.26 10.63 -3.69
CA PRO A 327 25.96 9.34 -3.80
C PRO A 327 26.90 9.11 -2.63
N ARG A 328 27.27 7.87 -2.38
CA ARG A 328 28.29 7.51 -1.38
C ARG A 328 29.59 8.28 -1.67
N GLY A 329 30.14 8.94 -0.66
CA GLY A 329 31.30 9.81 -0.80
C GLY A 329 31.02 11.18 -1.46
N GLY A 330 29.77 11.47 -1.77
CA GLY A 330 29.35 12.75 -2.31
C GLY A 330 29.37 13.87 -1.27
N ASP A 331 29.36 15.11 -1.75
CA ASP A 331 29.42 16.33 -0.95
C ASP A 331 28.03 16.66 -0.35
N SER A 332 27.76 16.11 0.84
CA SER A 332 26.53 16.36 1.58
C SER A 332 26.32 17.82 1.94
N ALA A 333 27.41 18.56 2.20
CA ALA A 333 27.34 19.99 2.56
C ALA A 333 26.86 20.84 1.39
N LYS A 334 27.32 20.53 0.17
CA LYS A 334 26.86 21.18 -1.05
C LYS A 334 25.37 20.91 -1.31
N VAL A 335 24.92 19.66 -1.15
CA VAL A 335 23.51 19.30 -1.31
C VAL A 335 22.64 20.00 -0.27
N LEU A 336 23.06 20.02 1.00
CA LEU A 336 22.35 20.73 2.06
C LEU A 336 22.27 22.23 1.78
N LYS A 337 23.37 22.85 1.34
CA LYS A 337 23.37 24.27 0.96
C LYS A 337 22.37 24.58 -0.16
N ASN A 338 22.25 23.70 -1.14
CA ASN A 338 21.25 23.85 -2.21
C ASN A 338 19.83 23.76 -1.67
N LEU A 339 19.55 22.81 -0.75
CA LEU A 339 18.24 22.71 -0.07
C LEU A 339 17.95 24.00 0.71
N GLN A 340 18.88 24.48 1.52
CA GLN A 340 18.71 25.69 2.32
C GLN A 340 18.43 26.91 1.44
N ALA A 341 19.08 27.02 0.28
CA ALA A 341 18.84 28.11 -0.65
C ALA A 341 17.42 28.12 -1.23
N ILE A 342 16.89 26.93 -1.55
CA ILE A 342 15.52 26.80 -2.06
C ILE A 342 14.49 27.27 -1.02
N PHE A 343 14.65 26.87 0.24
CA PHE A 343 13.71 27.26 1.30
C PHE A 343 13.89 28.70 1.78
N ALA A 344 15.11 29.25 1.78
CA ALA A 344 15.34 30.66 2.01
C ALA A 344 14.67 31.53 0.93
N GLU A 345 14.68 31.05 -0.32
CA GLU A 345 13.97 31.73 -1.41
C GLU A 345 12.47 31.64 -1.23
N ALA A 346 11.93 30.45 -0.92
CA ALA A 346 10.50 30.25 -0.64
C ALA A 346 10.02 31.14 0.53
N ALA A 347 10.83 31.31 1.57
CA ALA A 347 10.53 32.20 2.70
C ALA A 347 10.54 33.68 2.34
N THR A 348 11.41 34.13 1.41
CA THR A 348 11.61 35.54 1.09
C THR A 348 10.87 36.02 -0.15
N GLN A 349 10.82 35.20 -1.19
CA GLN A 349 10.16 35.51 -2.47
C GLN A 349 8.79 34.85 -2.61
N GLY A 350 8.51 33.85 -1.75
CA GLY A 350 7.29 33.06 -1.81
C GLY A 350 7.35 31.92 -2.81
N VAL A 351 6.31 31.09 -2.80
CA VAL A 351 6.03 30.05 -3.79
C VAL A 351 5.28 30.70 -4.95
N PRO A 352 5.64 30.45 -6.22
CA PRO A 352 4.95 31.00 -7.38
C PRO A 352 3.44 30.75 -7.34
N ALA A 353 2.64 31.77 -7.65
CA ALA A 353 1.19 31.73 -7.55
C ALA A 353 0.55 30.68 -8.45
N ASP A 354 1.15 30.39 -9.60
CA ASP A 354 0.70 29.33 -10.52
C ASP A 354 0.95 27.93 -9.97
N LEU A 355 2.03 27.69 -9.21
CA LEU A 355 2.25 26.43 -8.50
C LEU A 355 1.25 26.25 -7.35
N VAL A 356 0.96 27.32 -6.59
CA VAL A 356 -0.05 27.28 -5.52
C VAL A 356 -1.43 26.97 -6.10
N THR A 357 -1.78 27.60 -7.22
CA THR A 357 -3.06 27.37 -7.90
C THR A 357 -3.16 25.92 -8.40
N ALA A 358 -2.10 25.39 -8.99
CA ALA A 358 -2.04 24.00 -9.45
C ALA A 358 -2.18 23.02 -8.28
N ALA A 359 -1.41 23.21 -7.21
CA ALA A 359 -1.46 22.37 -6.02
C ALA A 359 -2.86 22.36 -5.39
N ARG A 360 -3.49 23.52 -5.23
CA ARG A 360 -4.86 23.64 -4.74
C ARG A 360 -5.86 22.87 -5.60
N ASN A 361 -5.76 23.02 -6.92
CA ASN A 361 -6.70 22.35 -7.84
C ASN A 361 -6.46 20.82 -7.85
N ASN A 362 -5.20 20.38 -7.77
CA ASN A 362 -4.86 18.96 -7.68
C ASN A 362 -5.37 18.37 -6.34
N ALA A 363 -5.18 19.05 -5.21
CA ALA A 363 -5.69 18.59 -3.91
C ALA A 363 -7.22 18.45 -3.90
N ILE A 364 -7.96 19.32 -4.62
CA ILE A 364 -9.41 19.18 -4.80
C ILE A 364 -9.75 17.96 -5.67
N ALA A 365 -9.00 17.72 -6.75
CA ALA A 365 -9.20 16.56 -7.61
C ALA A 365 -8.89 15.24 -6.88
N ASP A 366 -7.86 15.22 -6.02
CA ASP A 366 -7.47 14.07 -5.22
C ASP A 366 -8.58 13.60 -4.26
N LEU A 367 -9.38 14.53 -3.73
CA LEU A 367 -10.58 14.18 -2.96
C LEU A 367 -11.64 13.48 -3.81
N GLU A 368 -11.72 13.79 -5.10
CA GLU A 368 -12.62 13.10 -6.03
C GLU A 368 -12.06 11.72 -6.42
N TYR A 369 -10.73 11.60 -6.62
CA TYR A 369 -10.08 10.32 -6.89
C TYR A 369 -10.22 9.31 -5.74
N LYS A 370 -10.31 9.75 -4.49
CA LYS A 370 -10.58 8.85 -3.34
C LYS A 370 -11.91 8.10 -3.50
N LYS A 371 -12.89 8.63 -4.24
CA LYS A 371 -14.16 7.97 -4.52
C LYS A 371 -14.04 6.83 -5.53
N ASN A 372 -12.91 6.69 -6.22
CA ASN A 372 -12.63 5.58 -7.15
C ASN A 372 -12.43 4.24 -6.44
N SER A 373 -12.54 4.21 -5.12
CA SER A 373 -12.29 3.03 -4.30
C SER A 373 -13.23 3.01 -3.10
N VAL A 374 -13.89 1.87 -2.87
CA VAL A 374 -14.78 1.69 -1.70
C VAL A 374 -14.00 1.88 -0.38
N PRO A 375 -12.81 1.26 -0.18
CA PRO A 375 -11.96 1.57 0.98
C PRO A 375 -11.46 3.01 1.00
N GLY A 376 -11.11 3.58 -0.15
CA GLY A 376 -10.66 4.97 -0.26
C GLY A 376 -11.72 5.98 0.18
N LEU A 377 -12.97 5.72 -0.18
CA LEU A 377 -14.11 6.53 0.26
C LEU A 377 -14.36 6.40 1.77
N ALA A 378 -14.25 5.18 2.34
CA ALA A 378 -14.35 4.98 3.78
C ALA A 378 -13.28 5.77 4.53
N ASN A 379 -12.03 5.67 4.08
CA ASN A 379 -10.91 6.40 4.65
C ASN A 379 -11.11 7.93 4.57
N ALA A 380 -11.60 8.45 3.42
CA ALA A 380 -11.87 9.89 3.28
C ALA A 380 -12.90 10.39 4.29
N TRP A 381 -13.95 9.60 4.56
CA TRP A 381 -14.93 9.91 5.59
C TRP A 381 -14.38 9.80 7.00
N SER A 382 -13.60 8.77 7.30
CA SER A 382 -12.94 8.60 8.60
C SER A 382 -11.93 9.71 8.85
N GLU A 383 -11.14 10.10 7.87
CA GLU A 383 -10.22 11.23 7.94
C GLU A 383 -10.98 12.53 8.30
N ALA A 384 -12.06 12.81 7.60
CA ALA A 384 -12.83 14.00 7.84
C ALA A 384 -13.49 14.03 9.24
N LEU A 385 -14.03 12.89 9.69
CA LEU A 385 -14.85 12.82 10.90
C LEU A 385 -14.03 12.55 12.17
N ALA A 386 -13.08 11.61 12.10
CA ALA A 386 -12.34 11.15 13.27
C ALA A 386 -11.08 11.98 13.51
N PHE A 387 -10.36 12.34 12.47
CA PHE A 387 -9.09 13.06 12.60
C PHE A 387 -9.29 14.59 12.67
N ARG A 388 -10.39 15.12 12.10
CA ARG A 388 -10.65 16.56 11.96
C ARG A 388 -11.90 17.08 12.67
N ASP A 389 -12.30 16.44 13.75
CA ASP A 389 -13.40 16.88 14.65
C ASP A 389 -14.79 16.95 14.01
N GLY A 390 -15.06 16.06 13.05
CA GLY A 390 -16.42 15.83 12.58
C GLY A 390 -16.85 16.58 11.34
N HIS A 391 -15.93 17.07 10.56
CA HIS A 391 -16.20 17.65 9.25
C HIS A 391 -16.44 16.57 8.18
N SER A 392 -17.10 16.94 7.11
CA SER A 392 -17.29 16.09 5.93
C SER A 392 -16.11 16.24 4.94
N PRO A 393 -15.90 15.31 3.99
CA PRO A 393 -14.97 15.52 2.89
C PRO A 393 -15.27 16.79 2.07
N ASP A 394 -16.53 17.19 1.94
CA ASP A 394 -16.90 18.42 1.22
C ASP A 394 -16.49 19.69 1.97
N ASP A 395 -16.49 19.69 3.30
CA ASP A 395 -15.99 20.83 4.08
C ASP A 395 -14.47 20.97 3.90
N ILE A 396 -13.76 19.85 3.79
CA ILE A 396 -12.31 19.83 3.48
C ILE A 396 -12.08 20.43 2.10
N ARG A 397 -12.87 20.01 1.11
CA ARG A 397 -12.82 20.58 -0.25
C ARG A 397 -13.02 22.08 -0.25
N ALA A 398 -14.04 22.57 0.47
CA ALA A 398 -14.33 23.99 0.58
C ALA A 398 -13.17 24.77 1.23
N ALA A 399 -12.57 24.22 2.28
CA ALA A 399 -11.41 24.83 2.94
C ALA A 399 -10.19 24.90 2.00
N ILE A 400 -9.90 23.85 1.24
CA ILE A 400 -8.81 23.85 0.25
C ILE A 400 -9.10 24.85 -0.87
N ALA A 401 -10.33 24.89 -1.38
CA ALA A 401 -10.72 25.83 -2.45
C ALA A 401 -10.57 27.31 -2.07
N ALA A 402 -10.68 27.63 -0.79
CA ALA A 402 -10.52 28.99 -0.27
C ALA A 402 -9.06 29.44 -0.09
N VAL A 403 -8.09 28.54 -0.22
CA VAL A 403 -6.67 28.87 -0.04
C VAL A 403 -6.17 29.77 -1.15
N THR A 404 -5.47 30.87 -0.78
CA THR A 404 -4.91 31.85 -1.69
C THR A 404 -3.36 31.81 -1.69
N PRO A 405 -2.70 32.28 -2.76
CA PRO A 405 -1.24 32.39 -2.80
C PRO A 405 -0.66 33.24 -1.66
N GLU A 406 -1.37 34.29 -1.24
CA GLU A 406 -0.96 35.17 -0.15
C GLU A 406 -0.92 34.43 1.19
N GLN A 407 -1.93 33.59 1.46
CA GLN A 407 -1.98 32.77 2.68
C GLN A 407 -0.84 31.74 2.67
N VAL A 408 -0.62 31.04 1.54
CA VAL A 408 0.49 30.09 1.38
C VAL A 408 1.83 30.76 1.60
N ASN A 409 2.06 31.96 1.03
CA ASN A 409 3.31 32.68 1.17
C ASN A 409 3.52 33.24 2.59
N ALA A 410 2.46 33.68 3.25
CA ALA A 410 2.53 34.07 4.64
C ALA A 410 2.91 32.89 5.55
N LEU A 411 2.34 31.71 5.28
CA LEU A 411 2.65 30.48 6.00
C LEU A 411 4.09 30.02 5.72
N ALA A 412 4.53 30.02 4.45
CA ALA A 412 5.88 29.66 4.05
C ALA A 412 6.93 30.52 4.75
N LYS A 413 6.70 31.85 4.81
CA LYS A 413 7.58 32.77 5.53
C LYS A 413 7.65 32.47 7.04
N ARG A 414 6.54 32.05 7.65
CA ARG A 414 6.48 31.72 9.07
C ARG A 414 7.18 30.40 9.37
N ILE A 415 7.04 29.39 8.49
CA ILE A 415 7.54 28.02 8.73
C ILE A 415 9.02 27.92 8.38
N PHE A 416 9.46 28.42 7.22
CA PHE A 416 10.81 28.18 6.69
C PHE A 416 11.86 29.14 7.25
N ASP A 417 11.67 29.59 8.49
CA ASP A 417 12.71 30.32 9.22
C ASP A 417 13.87 29.35 9.54
N PRO A 418 15.09 29.65 9.10
CA PRO A 418 16.27 28.82 9.35
C PRO A 418 16.56 28.58 10.84
N SER A 419 16.16 29.50 11.72
CA SER A 419 16.34 29.38 13.17
C SER A 419 15.46 28.28 13.80
N HIS A 420 14.43 27.83 13.06
CA HIS A 420 13.49 26.79 13.48
C HIS A 420 13.68 25.49 12.68
N ALA A 421 14.69 25.39 11.81
CA ALA A 421 14.93 24.21 11.01
C ALA A 421 15.72 23.14 11.78
N ILE A 422 15.28 21.89 11.70
CA ILE A 422 16.12 20.75 12.04
C ILE A 422 16.79 20.28 10.77
N THR A 423 18.12 20.30 10.77
CA THR A 423 18.94 19.78 9.68
C THR A 423 19.29 18.33 9.96
N ALA A 424 19.27 17.46 8.95
CA ALA A 424 19.77 16.10 9.10
C ALA A 424 20.66 15.69 7.94
N ILE A 425 21.69 14.89 8.26
CA ILE A 425 22.58 14.28 7.29
C ILE A 425 22.69 12.78 7.64
N LEU A 426 22.17 11.94 6.75
CA LEU A 426 22.33 10.50 6.81
C LEU A 426 23.51 10.14 5.87
N THR A 427 24.61 9.70 6.46
CA THR A 427 25.86 9.45 5.71
C THR A 427 26.03 7.96 5.48
N PRO A 428 26.17 7.50 4.22
CA PRO A 428 26.46 6.11 3.92
C PRO A 428 27.79 5.67 4.52
N THR A 429 27.78 4.71 5.40
CA THR A 429 28.97 4.11 6.00
C THR A 429 29.12 2.67 5.54
N SER A 430 30.35 2.17 5.47
CA SER A 430 30.64 0.77 5.24
C SER A 430 30.57 -0.01 6.55
N SER A 431 29.38 -0.09 7.15
CA SER A 431 29.23 -0.77 8.45
C SER A 431 29.35 -2.31 8.33
N GLY A 432 29.41 -2.86 7.13
CA GLY A 432 29.36 -4.31 6.90
C GLY A 432 28.00 -4.94 7.30
N LYS A 433 27.04 -4.13 7.66
CA LYS A 433 25.67 -4.51 7.99
C LYS A 433 24.75 -3.78 7.03
N PRO A 434 24.20 -4.43 5.99
CA PRO A 434 23.16 -3.85 5.18
C PRO A 434 21.95 -3.53 6.03
N SER A 435 21.19 -2.48 5.69
CA SER A 435 19.89 -2.24 6.29
C SER A 435 18.91 -3.28 5.81
N ALA A 436 18.11 -3.81 6.69
CA ALA A 436 16.93 -4.55 6.30
C ALA A 436 16.04 -3.66 5.42
N GLY A 437 16.12 -3.87 4.12
CA GLY A 437 15.40 -3.09 3.10
C GLY A 437 13.95 -3.49 2.99
N LYS A 438 13.18 -3.37 4.08
CA LYS A 438 11.72 -3.36 4.00
C LYS A 438 11.24 -2.06 4.61
N GLY A 439 10.51 -1.30 3.80
CA GLY A 439 10.00 0.00 4.16
C GLY A 439 9.16 -0.01 5.43
N PHE A 440 8.93 1.18 5.94
CA PHE A 440 7.95 1.52 6.95
C PHE A 440 6.62 0.84 6.66
N GLY A 441 6.04 0.18 7.69
CA GLY A 441 4.68 -0.34 7.62
C GLY A 441 4.56 -1.63 6.81
N GLY A 442 5.11 -2.74 7.29
CA GLY A 442 4.66 -4.07 6.87
C GLY A 442 3.33 -4.36 7.52
N ALA A 443 2.42 -5.04 6.82
CA ALA A 443 1.16 -5.50 7.39
C ALA A 443 1.40 -6.14 8.77
N GLU A 444 0.73 -5.61 9.78
CA GLU A 444 0.83 -6.11 11.13
C GLU A 444 0.21 -7.51 11.19
N SER A 445 0.91 -8.44 11.78
CA SER A 445 0.42 -9.80 11.93
C SER A 445 -0.18 -9.98 13.32
N PHE A 446 -1.46 -9.81 13.42
CA PHE A 446 -2.24 -9.82 14.67
C PHE A 446 -2.52 -11.20 15.25
N GLY A 447 -1.78 -12.23 14.97
CA GLY A 447 -2.09 -13.47 15.64
C GLY A 447 -1.31 -14.70 15.23
N GLY A 448 -1.14 -15.63 16.16
CA GLY A 448 -0.80 -17.03 15.88
C GLY A 448 -2.05 -17.76 15.39
N ALA A 449 -1.91 -18.74 14.54
CA ALA A 449 -3.00 -19.56 14.06
C ALA A 449 -3.77 -20.29 15.19
N PRO A 450 -5.01 -20.75 14.91
CA PRO A 450 -5.82 -21.54 15.85
C PRO A 450 -5.10 -22.79 16.33
N SER A 451 -5.24 -23.11 17.61
CA SER A 451 -4.59 -24.29 18.22
C SER A 451 -5.30 -25.63 17.96
N GLY A 452 -6.21 -25.69 16.97
CA GLY A 452 -7.00 -26.89 16.63
C GLY A 452 -8.20 -26.54 15.73
N THR A 453 -9.09 -27.52 15.53
CA THR A 453 -10.36 -27.30 14.82
C THR A 453 -11.19 -26.25 15.55
N VAL A 454 -11.45 -25.10 14.89
CA VAL A 454 -12.21 -23.99 15.48
C VAL A 454 -13.69 -24.15 15.18
N THR A 455 -14.49 -24.23 16.23
CA THR A 455 -15.95 -24.13 16.10
C THR A 455 -16.33 -22.65 16.13
N LEU A 456 -16.77 -22.11 14.99
CA LEU A 456 -17.20 -20.72 14.90
C LEU A 456 -18.47 -20.47 15.74
N PRO A 457 -18.70 -19.22 16.18
CA PRO A 457 -19.99 -18.81 16.74
C PRO A 457 -21.14 -19.07 15.75
N THR A 458 -22.34 -19.37 16.24
CA THR A 458 -23.47 -19.75 15.39
C THR A 458 -23.81 -18.70 14.33
N TRP A 459 -23.67 -17.42 14.65
CA TRP A 459 -23.88 -16.34 13.69
C TRP A 459 -22.87 -16.31 12.55
N ALA A 460 -21.61 -16.68 12.80
CA ALA A 460 -20.58 -16.80 11.77
C ALA A 460 -20.74 -18.12 10.99
N GLN A 461 -21.01 -19.23 11.67
CA GLN A 461 -21.31 -20.51 10.99
C GLN A 461 -22.43 -20.34 9.95
N ALA A 462 -23.51 -19.66 10.32
CA ALA A 462 -24.64 -19.47 9.42
C ALA A 462 -24.26 -18.65 8.17
N ALA A 463 -23.37 -17.66 8.32
CA ALA A 463 -22.91 -16.83 7.22
C ALA A 463 -21.97 -17.58 6.25
N PHE A 464 -21.12 -18.46 6.79
CA PHE A 464 -20.12 -19.17 5.98
C PHE A 464 -20.55 -20.58 5.55
N ALA A 465 -21.68 -21.10 6.07
CA ALA A 465 -22.16 -22.44 5.73
C ALA A 465 -22.48 -22.63 4.25
N LYS A 466 -22.83 -21.56 3.53
CA LYS A 466 -23.21 -21.61 2.14
C LYS A 466 -22.18 -20.88 1.28
N LEU A 467 -21.60 -21.62 0.34
CA LEU A 467 -20.78 -21.02 -0.73
C LEU A 467 -21.69 -20.43 -1.79
N GLU A 468 -21.43 -19.19 -2.16
CA GLU A 468 -22.15 -18.51 -3.23
C GLU A 468 -21.16 -18.01 -4.30
N LEU A 469 -21.58 -18.03 -5.56
CA LEU A 469 -20.81 -17.40 -6.61
C LEU A 469 -20.79 -15.89 -6.38
N PRO A 470 -19.63 -15.24 -6.48
CA PRO A 470 -19.55 -13.79 -6.31
C PRO A 470 -20.35 -13.10 -7.41
N ARG A 471 -21.03 -12.02 -7.05
CA ARG A 471 -21.64 -11.13 -8.03
C ARG A 471 -20.52 -10.30 -8.67
N ILE A 472 -20.34 -10.45 -9.99
CA ILE A 472 -19.44 -9.63 -10.78
C ILE A 472 -20.25 -8.47 -11.33
N SER A 473 -19.91 -7.23 -10.95
CA SER A 473 -20.64 -6.02 -11.34
C SER A 473 -20.11 -5.40 -12.63
N THR A 474 -18.89 -5.74 -13.04
CA THR A 474 -18.25 -5.18 -14.22
C THR A 474 -18.85 -5.73 -15.53
N ASN A 475 -19.01 -4.84 -16.52
CA ASN A 475 -19.48 -5.17 -17.86
C ASN A 475 -18.70 -4.35 -18.90
N PRO A 476 -17.42 -4.69 -19.16
CA PRO A 476 -16.54 -3.94 -20.03
C PRO A 476 -16.92 -4.09 -21.52
N SER A 477 -16.62 -3.03 -22.28
CA SER A 477 -16.63 -3.08 -23.76
C SER A 477 -15.18 -3.17 -24.25
N GLU A 478 -14.90 -4.08 -25.18
CA GLU A 478 -13.58 -4.22 -25.81
C GLU A 478 -13.68 -3.87 -27.31
N PHE A 479 -12.68 -3.14 -27.80
CA PHE A 479 -12.50 -2.87 -29.23
C PHE A 479 -11.01 -2.76 -29.57
N THR A 480 -10.69 -2.96 -30.85
CA THR A 480 -9.33 -2.82 -31.38
C THR A 480 -9.31 -1.71 -32.39
N LEU A 481 -8.41 -0.74 -32.22
CA LEU A 481 -8.21 0.35 -33.19
C LEU A 481 -7.63 -0.20 -34.51
N SER A 482 -7.72 0.59 -35.56
CA SER A 482 -7.23 0.21 -36.89
C SER A 482 -5.74 -0.14 -36.96
N ASN A 483 -4.96 0.38 -36.02
CA ASN A 483 -3.53 0.12 -35.88
C ASN A 483 -3.18 -1.10 -34.98
N GLY A 484 -4.19 -1.81 -34.46
CA GLY A 484 -4.03 -3.01 -33.63
C GLY A 484 -4.00 -2.75 -32.13
N LEU A 485 -4.08 -1.49 -31.66
CA LEU A 485 -4.15 -1.16 -30.25
C LEU A 485 -5.48 -1.63 -29.66
N LYS A 486 -5.44 -2.36 -28.56
CA LYS A 486 -6.62 -2.82 -27.82
C LYS A 486 -7.06 -1.78 -26.79
N VAL A 487 -8.37 -1.54 -26.73
CA VAL A 487 -8.97 -0.64 -25.74
C VAL A 487 -10.13 -1.36 -25.04
N ILE A 488 -10.10 -1.36 -23.72
CA ILE A 488 -11.15 -1.91 -22.86
C ILE A 488 -11.73 -0.75 -22.07
N VAL A 489 -13.05 -0.65 -22.02
CA VAL A 489 -13.77 0.44 -21.34
C VAL A 489 -14.74 -0.14 -20.34
N GLN A 490 -14.60 0.22 -19.07
CA GLN A 490 -15.55 -0.05 -18.01
C GLN A 490 -16.17 1.29 -17.57
N PRO A 491 -17.40 1.59 -17.97
CA PRO A 491 -18.10 2.78 -17.48
C PRO A 491 -18.44 2.67 -16.00
N GLU A 492 -18.08 3.71 -15.22
CA GLU A 492 -18.42 3.84 -13.81
C GLU A 492 -18.85 5.27 -13.52
N THR A 493 -19.81 5.45 -12.60
CA THR A 493 -20.39 6.77 -12.28
C THR A 493 -20.27 7.19 -10.82
N VAL A 494 -19.54 6.41 -10.02
CA VAL A 494 -19.35 6.66 -8.58
C VAL A 494 -18.53 7.92 -8.29
N SER A 495 -17.72 8.33 -9.27
CA SER A 495 -16.95 9.58 -9.23
C SER A 495 -17.04 10.32 -10.56
N LYS A 496 -16.61 11.58 -10.59
CA LYS A 496 -16.50 12.39 -11.82
C LYS A 496 -15.09 12.38 -12.39
N THR A 497 -14.49 11.20 -12.41
CA THR A 497 -13.12 10.97 -12.87
C THR A 497 -13.06 9.85 -13.89
N VAL A 498 -11.98 9.81 -14.65
CA VAL A 498 -11.61 8.71 -15.52
C VAL A 498 -10.18 8.32 -15.22
N GLU A 499 -9.96 7.03 -15.08
CA GLU A 499 -8.67 6.42 -14.92
C GLU A 499 -8.32 5.58 -16.14
N VAL A 500 -7.10 5.72 -16.61
CA VAL A 500 -6.55 4.99 -17.75
C VAL A 500 -5.29 4.26 -17.27
N ILE A 501 -5.24 2.97 -17.50
CA ILE A 501 -4.03 2.17 -17.30
C ILE A 501 -3.70 1.51 -18.62
N GLY A 502 -2.44 1.62 -19.05
CA GLY A 502 -1.99 0.99 -20.28
C GLY A 502 -0.65 0.31 -20.13
N LYS A 503 -0.39 -0.62 -21.01
CA LYS A 503 0.86 -1.36 -21.04
C LYS A 503 1.26 -1.71 -22.46
N VAL A 504 2.50 -1.44 -22.80
CA VAL A 504 3.18 -1.98 -23.96
C VAL A 504 3.84 -3.30 -23.58
N GLN A 505 3.47 -4.39 -24.20
CA GLN A 505 4.05 -5.71 -23.91
C GLN A 505 5.47 -5.80 -24.46
N THR A 506 6.42 -5.50 -23.60
CA THR A 506 7.86 -5.53 -23.91
C THR A 506 8.58 -6.53 -23.00
N ASN A 507 9.73 -7.01 -23.46
CA ASN A 507 10.68 -7.78 -22.66
C ASN A 507 12.08 -7.46 -23.13
N GLN A 508 12.83 -6.61 -22.40
CA GLN A 508 14.18 -6.20 -22.80
C GLN A 508 15.15 -7.37 -22.94
N TYR A 509 14.97 -8.44 -22.18
CA TYR A 509 15.86 -9.60 -22.21
C TYR A 509 15.68 -10.48 -23.45
N LEU A 510 14.55 -10.34 -24.15
CA LEU A 510 14.30 -10.97 -25.45
C LEU A 510 14.52 -10.01 -26.61
N GLN A 511 14.28 -8.70 -26.41
CA GLN A 511 14.24 -7.70 -27.49
C GLN A 511 15.53 -6.87 -27.60
N ALA A 512 16.25 -6.64 -26.50
CA ALA A 512 17.50 -5.89 -26.57
C ALA A 512 18.69 -6.79 -26.93
N PRO A 513 19.67 -6.31 -27.74
CA PRO A 513 20.95 -6.99 -27.97
C PRO A 513 21.66 -7.32 -26.65
N LYS A 514 22.48 -8.40 -26.65
CA LYS A 514 23.34 -8.71 -25.51
C LYS A 514 24.31 -7.56 -25.25
N GLY A 515 24.44 -7.17 -23.99
CA GLY A 515 25.26 -6.04 -23.55
C GLY A 515 24.52 -4.71 -23.48
N GLN A 516 23.23 -4.67 -23.84
CA GLN A 516 22.36 -3.50 -23.68
C GLN A 516 21.29 -3.69 -22.59
N GLU A 517 21.52 -4.64 -21.66
CA GLU A 517 20.63 -4.83 -20.52
C GLU A 517 20.56 -3.55 -19.68
N GLY A 518 19.36 -3.11 -19.32
CA GLY A 518 19.08 -1.82 -18.66
C GLY A 518 18.59 -0.73 -19.62
N VAL A 519 18.55 -0.99 -20.92
CA VAL A 519 18.08 0.00 -21.92
C VAL A 519 16.63 0.43 -21.68
N ALA A 520 15.75 -0.51 -21.25
CA ALA A 520 14.36 -0.21 -20.94
C ALA A 520 14.23 0.70 -19.72
N ASP A 521 15.06 0.52 -18.70
CA ASP A 521 15.02 1.31 -17.47
C ASP A 521 15.47 2.75 -17.73
N VAL A 522 16.54 2.91 -18.54
CA VAL A 522 17.01 4.23 -18.99
C VAL A 522 15.93 4.90 -19.85
N LEU A 523 15.31 4.18 -20.79
CA LEU A 523 14.24 4.69 -21.61
C LEU A 523 13.06 5.20 -20.74
N ASN A 524 12.56 4.36 -19.82
CA ASN A 524 11.42 4.73 -18.97
C ASN A 524 11.70 5.99 -18.15
N SER A 525 12.95 6.23 -17.75
CA SER A 525 13.33 7.45 -17.04
C SER A 525 13.24 8.70 -17.90
N LEU A 526 13.36 8.57 -19.22
CA LEU A 526 13.39 9.71 -20.14
C LEU A 526 12.01 10.30 -20.46
N PHE A 527 10.91 9.58 -20.21
CA PHE A 527 9.56 10.11 -20.36
C PHE A 527 9.25 11.30 -19.43
N ASN A 528 10.02 11.48 -18.37
CA ASN A 528 9.87 12.61 -17.45
C ASN A 528 10.40 13.96 -18.00
N PHE A 529 10.96 13.98 -19.19
CA PHE A 529 11.63 15.18 -19.72
C PHE A 529 10.82 15.95 -20.76
N GLY A 530 9.52 15.65 -20.85
CA GLY A 530 8.59 16.28 -21.79
C GLY A 530 8.56 15.61 -23.15
N THR A 531 7.96 16.29 -24.11
CA THR A 531 7.70 15.77 -25.46
C THR A 531 8.46 16.56 -26.50
N THR A 532 8.42 16.11 -27.75
CA THR A 532 8.98 16.88 -28.87
C THR A 532 8.26 18.21 -29.10
N SER A 533 7.00 18.34 -28.63
CA SER A 533 6.19 19.55 -28.76
C SER A 533 6.24 20.47 -27.54
N MET A 534 6.54 19.94 -26.36
CA MET A 534 6.54 20.67 -25.09
C MET A 534 7.76 20.27 -24.25
N ASN A 535 8.50 21.26 -23.75
CA ASN A 535 9.51 20.96 -22.73
C ASN A 535 8.85 20.48 -21.43
N ARG A 536 9.64 19.91 -20.53
CA ARG A 536 9.17 19.34 -19.26
C ARG A 536 8.23 20.27 -18.48
N LEU A 537 8.62 21.55 -18.34
CA LEU A 537 7.83 22.51 -17.55
C LEU A 537 6.51 22.85 -18.22
N GLN A 538 6.51 23.00 -19.56
CA GLN A 538 5.29 23.23 -20.33
C GLN A 538 4.36 22.03 -20.26
N PHE A 539 4.90 20.82 -20.39
CA PHE A 539 4.13 19.57 -20.32
C PHE A 539 3.49 19.41 -18.93
N GLN A 540 4.27 19.56 -17.87
CA GLN A 540 3.76 19.48 -16.50
C GLN A 540 2.72 20.58 -16.21
N ALA A 541 2.92 21.81 -16.70
CA ALA A 541 1.94 22.88 -16.56
C ALA A 541 0.63 22.58 -17.31
N ALA A 542 0.71 21.85 -18.43
CA ALA A 542 -0.49 21.41 -19.15
C ALA A 542 -1.27 20.33 -18.40
N LEU A 543 -0.58 19.42 -17.69
CA LEU A 543 -1.20 18.43 -16.79
C LEU A 543 -1.84 19.11 -15.58
N ASP A 544 -1.12 20.02 -14.93
CA ASP A 544 -1.61 20.78 -13.77
C ASP A 544 -2.87 21.59 -14.10
N ALA A 545 -2.93 22.16 -15.31
CA ALA A 545 -4.09 22.96 -15.75
C ALA A 545 -5.40 22.15 -15.87
N ILE A 546 -5.30 20.84 -15.94
CA ILE A 546 -6.46 19.91 -16.01
C ILE A 546 -6.52 18.99 -14.78
N SER A 547 -5.71 19.23 -13.77
CA SER A 547 -5.59 18.42 -12.54
C SER A 547 -5.40 16.93 -12.86
N ALA A 548 -4.54 16.61 -13.82
CA ALA A 548 -4.25 15.24 -14.24
C ALA A 548 -2.97 14.72 -13.62
N HIS A 549 -3.01 13.45 -13.20
CA HIS A 549 -1.83 12.66 -12.87
C HIS A 549 -1.51 11.76 -14.06
N GLU A 550 -0.29 11.88 -14.58
CA GLU A 550 0.16 11.14 -15.75
C GLU A 550 1.51 10.47 -15.48
N SER A 551 1.66 9.29 -16.03
CA SER A 551 2.92 8.56 -16.12
C SER A 551 3.00 7.86 -17.47
N ALA A 552 4.11 8.03 -18.19
CA ALA A 552 4.37 7.40 -19.47
C ALA A 552 5.51 6.37 -19.39
N GLY A 553 5.56 5.46 -20.34
CA GLY A 553 6.55 4.39 -20.47
C GLY A 553 5.96 3.04 -20.85
N SER A 554 6.69 1.95 -20.67
CA SER A 554 6.19 0.60 -20.98
C SER A 554 4.94 0.20 -20.18
N SER A 555 4.75 0.77 -19.01
CA SER A 555 3.48 0.84 -18.30
C SER A 555 3.15 2.32 -18.11
N PHE A 556 1.94 2.71 -18.40
CA PHE A 556 1.54 4.11 -18.38
C PHE A 556 0.14 4.28 -17.78
N SER A 557 -0.12 5.45 -17.22
CA SER A 557 -1.39 5.75 -16.56
C SER A 557 -1.79 7.21 -16.73
N LEU A 558 -3.10 7.46 -16.59
CA LEU A 558 -3.66 8.79 -16.53
C LEU A 558 -4.86 8.76 -15.59
N ALA A 559 -4.85 9.61 -14.55
CA ALA A 559 -6.04 9.94 -13.77
C ALA A 559 -6.43 11.39 -14.06
N VAL A 560 -7.69 11.64 -14.39
CA VAL A 560 -8.16 12.96 -14.83
C VAL A 560 -9.65 13.16 -14.52
N PRO A 561 -10.10 14.37 -14.16
CA PRO A 561 -11.53 14.68 -14.12
C PRO A 561 -12.18 14.39 -15.47
N SER A 562 -13.38 13.79 -15.49
CA SER A 562 -14.04 13.33 -16.72
C SER A 562 -14.23 14.44 -17.77
N THR A 563 -14.45 15.67 -17.31
CA THR A 563 -14.55 16.87 -18.18
C THR A 563 -13.27 17.17 -18.97
N ASN A 564 -12.12 16.70 -18.48
CA ASN A 564 -10.80 16.94 -19.07
C ASN A 564 -10.22 15.70 -19.77
N PHE A 565 -10.96 14.58 -19.80
CA PHE A 565 -10.48 13.29 -20.31
C PHE A 565 -9.85 13.39 -21.71
N LYS A 566 -10.51 14.06 -22.64
CA LYS A 566 -9.97 14.24 -24.01
C LYS A 566 -8.60 14.93 -24.01
N LYS A 567 -8.43 15.97 -23.19
CA LYS A 567 -7.15 16.70 -23.10
C LYS A 567 -6.08 15.88 -22.41
N GLY A 568 -6.45 15.14 -21.36
CA GLY A 568 -5.56 14.21 -20.67
C GLY A 568 -5.03 13.13 -21.62
N MET A 569 -5.90 12.47 -22.36
CA MET A 569 -5.51 11.45 -23.35
C MET A 569 -4.60 12.00 -24.46
N GLN A 570 -4.81 13.27 -24.89
CA GLN A 570 -3.91 13.91 -25.84
C GLN A 570 -2.50 14.12 -25.26
N LEU A 571 -2.40 14.53 -24.00
CA LEU A 571 -1.12 14.71 -23.32
C LEU A 571 -0.41 13.37 -23.10
N LEU A 572 -1.14 12.36 -22.63
CA LEU A 572 -0.60 11.00 -22.48
C LEU A 572 -0.07 10.46 -23.82
N ALA A 573 -0.86 10.57 -24.87
CA ALA A 573 -0.44 10.13 -26.20
C ALA A 573 0.75 10.92 -26.75
N ASP A 574 0.83 12.25 -26.49
CA ASP A 574 1.99 13.05 -26.91
C ASP A 574 3.27 12.58 -26.19
N ASN A 575 3.18 12.23 -24.90
CA ASN A 575 4.32 11.71 -24.16
C ASN A 575 4.70 10.29 -24.59
N GLU A 576 3.73 9.39 -24.75
CA GLU A 576 3.98 8.01 -25.19
C GLU A 576 4.55 7.92 -26.60
N LEU A 577 4.04 8.74 -27.55
CA LEU A 577 4.39 8.66 -28.95
C LEU A 577 5.57 9.56 -29.36
N HIS A 578 5.80 10.62 -28.61
CA HIS A 578 6.76 11.67 -28.96
C HIS A 578 7.62 12.15 -27.78
N PRO A 579 8.19 11.23 -26.95
CA PRO A 579 9.05 11.64 -25.85
C PRO A 579 10.28 12.41 -26.34
N ALA A 580 10.67 13.47 -25.63
CA ALA A 580 11.74 14.36 -26.07
C ALA A 580 13.14 13.72 -26.05
N MET A 581 13.43 12.81 -25.11
CA MET A 581 14.71 12.12 -24.88
C MET A 581 15.94 13.03 -25.06
N PRO A 582 16.09 14.13 -24.29
CA PRO A 582 17.23 15.06 -24.45
C PRO A 582 18.55 14.36 -24.12
N ALA A 583 19.61 14.63 -24.92
CA ALA A 583 20.94 14.03 -24.70
C ALA A 583 21.52 14.30 -23.30
N GLN A 584 21.31 15.50 -22.76
CA GLN A 584 21.74 15.82 -21.40
C GLN A 584 20.98 14.97 -20.35
N ALA A 585 19.67 14.79 -20.52
CA ALA A 585 18.87 13.94 -19.65
C ALA A 585 19.32 12.48 -19.71
N PHE A 586 19.57 11.98 -20.92
CA PHE A 586 20.10 10.63 -21.10
C PHE A 586 21.39 10.42 -20.30
N ALA A 587 22.37 11.34 -20.42
CA ALA A 587 23.65 11.22 -19.70
C ALA A 587 23.45 11.20 -18.17
N VAL A 588 22.53 12.01 -17.63
CA VAL A 588 22.21 12.03 -16.19
C VAL A 588 21.52 10.73 -15.77
N MET A 589 20.52 10.26 -16.50
CA MET A 589 19.77 9.05 -16.16
C MET A 589 20.64 7.79 -16.29
N GLN A 590 21.47 7.71 -17.32
CA GLN A 590 22.43 6.64 -17.50
C GLN A 590 23.39 6.56 -16.31
N HIS A 591 23.98 7.69 -15.90
CA HIS A 591 24.90 7.74 -14.76
C HIS A 591 24.21 7.36 -13.43
N ASN A 592 22.98 7.85 -13.21
CA ASN A 592 22.20 7.50 -12.03
C ASN A 592 21.89 6.00 -11.98
N GLN A 593 21.50 5.41 -13.10
CA GLN A 593 21.21 3.99 -13.22
C GLN A 593 22.45 3.12 -13.01
N GLU A 594 23.60 3.52 -13.60
CA GLU A 594 24.88 2.87 -13.39
C GLU A 594 25.24 2.84 -11.89
N GLY A 595 25.14 4.00 -11.21
CA GLY A 595 25.42 4.10 -9.79
C GLY A 595 24.49 3.27 -8.91
N ALA A 596 23.19 3.22 -9.24
CA ALA A 596 22.22 2.39 -8.54
C ALA A 596 22.50 0.90 -8.69
N LEU A 597 22.82 0.45 -9.91
CA LEU A 597 23.14 -0.94 -10.20
C LEU A 597 24.43 -1.38 -9.52
N ALA A 598 25.43 -0.52 -9.39
CA ALA A 598 26.68 -0.86 -8.73
C ALA A 598 26.49 -1.29 -7.26
N GLY A 599 25.48 -0.72 -6.58
CA GLY A 599 25.06 -1.17 -5.25
C GLY A 599 24.17 -2.42 -5.28
N LEU A 600 23.21 -2.43 -6.20
CA LEU A 600 22.20 -3.50 -6.29
C LEU A 600 22.80 -4.87 -6.53
N ILE A 601 23.70 -5.01 -7.51
CA ILE A 601 24.29 -6.31 -7.88
C ILE A 601 25.18 -6.94 -6.80
N GLN A 602 25.53 -6.17 -5.77
CA GLN A 602 26.28 -6.65 -4.60
C GLN A 602 25.35 -6.96 -3.42
N SER A 603 24.05 -6.66 -3.52
CA SER A 603 23.12 -6.89 -2.42
C SER A 603 22.84 -8.40 -2.25
N PRO A 604 22.74 -8.89 -1.01
CA PRO A 604 22.37 -10.29 -0.75
C PRO A 604 21.06 -10.70 -1.42
N GLY A 605 20.09 -9.80 -1.48
CA GLY A 605 18.82 -10.07 -2.14
C GLY A 605 18.95 -10.32 -3.63
N PHE A 606 19.71 -9.50 -4.33
CA PHE A 606 19.98 -9.70 -5.76
C PHE A 606 20.75 -10.99 -6.03
N LEU A 607 21.81 -11.25 -5.26
CA LEU A 607 22.61 -12.47 -5.40
C LEU A 607 21.78 -13.73 -5.11
N HIS A 608 20.90 -13.67 -4.12
CA HIS A 608 19.98 -14.77 -3.81
C HIS A 608 19.06 -15.08 -5.01
N THR A 609 18.42 -14.06 -5.59
CA THR A 609 17.56 -14.23 -6.77
C THR A 609 18.34 -14.78 -7.95
N LEU A 610 19.53 -14.23 -8.21
CA LEU A 610 20.39 -14.68 -9.31
C LEU A 610 20.80 -16.15 -9.17
N HIS A 611 21.15 -16.59 -7.97
CA HIS A 611 21.47 -17.99 -7.70
C HIS A 611 20.26 -18.91 -7.84
N LEU A 612 19.09 -18.47 -7.32
CA LEU A 612 17.85 -19.24 -7.43
C LEU A 612 17.43 -19.42 -8.88
N ASP A 613 17.41 -18.35 -9.66
CA ASP A 613 17.02 -18.42 -11.07
C ASP A 613 18.03 -19.22 -11.89
N GLY A 614 19.33 -19.09 -11.58
CA GLY A 614 20.38 -19.90 -12.19
C GLY A 614 20.30 -21.40 -11.88
N ALA A 615 19.68 -21.78 -10.75
CA ALA A 615 19.42 -23.17 -10.39
C ALA A 615 18.11 -23.73 -10.99
N LEU A 616 17.13 -22.86 -11.24
CA LEU A 616 15.84 -23.22 -11.82
C LEU A 616 15.87 -23.29 -13.34
N TYR A 617 16.60 -22.39 -14.00
CA TYR A 617 16.54 -22.22 -15.45
C TYR A 617 17.82 -22.68 -16.13
N PRO A 618 17.73 -23.18 -17.39
CA PRO A 618 18.91 -23.66 -18.12
C PRO A 618 19.87 -22.52 -18.44
N ALA A 619 21.14 -22.84 -18.54
CA ALA A 619 22.16 -21.88 -18.92
C ALA A 619 21.83 -21.19 -20.27
N GLY A 620 21.86 -19.87 -20.27
CA GLY A 620 21.50 -19.06 -21.44
C GLY A 620 20.02 -18.74 -21.57
N ASP A 621 19.18 -19.13 -20.60
CA ASP A 621 17.77 -18.69 -20.56
C ASP A 621 17.72 -17.16 -20.50
N PRO A 622 16.85 -16.51 -21.27
CA PRO A 622 16.72 -15.04 -21.26
C PRO A 622 16.42 -14.44 -19.89
N ASP A 623 15.72 -15.17 -19.02
CA ASP A 623 15.39 -14.72 -17.65
C ASP A 623 16.64 -14.58 -16.77
N LEU A 624 17.76 -15.20 -17.14
CA LEU A 624 19.05 -15.06 -16.46
C LEU A 624 19.83 -13.79 -16.86
N ARG A 625 19.37 -13.06 -17.88
CA ARG A 625 19.97 -11.79 -18.27
C ARG A 625 19.59 -10.71 -17.25
N HIS A 626 20.52 -9.85 -16.92
CA HIS A 626 20.28 -8.73 -16.01
C HIS A 626 21.17 -7.54 -16.37
N ALA A 627 20.70 -6.34 -16.02
CA ALA A 627 21.47 -5.13 -16.20
C ALA A 627 22.67 -5.10 -15.26
N THR A 628 23.76 -4.57 -15.75
CA THR A 628 25.00 -4.35 -15.00
C THR A 628 25.45 -2.89 -15.14
N PRO A 629 26.28 -2.35 -14.24
CA PRO A 629 26.88 -1.03 -14.43
C PRO A 629 27.55 -0.90 -15.79
N LYS A 630 28.26 -1.94 -16.24
CA LYS A 630 28.94 -1.97 -17.53
C LYS A 630 27.99 -1.94 -18.73
N SER A 631 26.88 -2.71 -18.69
CA SER A 631 25.90 -2.72 -19.77
C SER A 631 25.23 -1.38 -19.91
N VAL A 632 24.87 -0.73 -18.79
CA VAL A 632 24.26 0.60 -18.78
C VAL A 632 25.24 1.70 -19.20
N ALA A 633 26.47 1.69 -18.68
CA ALA A 633 27.51 2.65 -19.09
C ALA A 633 27.86 2.57 -20.59
N GLY A 634 27.67 1.40 -21.20
CA GLY A 634 27.90 1.18 -22.63
C GLY A 634 26.77 1.64 -23.55
N LEU A 635 25.59 1.99 -23.01
CA LEU A 635 24.45 2.47 -23.81
C LEU A 635 24.73 3.82 -24.43
N THR A 636 24.23 4.01 -25.62
CA THR A 636 24.15 5.32 -26.28
C THR A 636 22.70 5.77 -26.35
N LEU A 637 22.48 7.09 -26.55
CA LEU A 637 21.11 7.61 -26.78
C LEU A 637 20.49 6.96 -28.02
N ALA A 638 21.28 6.65 -29.04
CA ALA A 638 20.82 5.96 -30.24
C ALA A 638 20.33 4.53 -29.94
N ASP A 639 20.96 3.82 -29.02
CA ASP A 639 20.47 2.50 -28.58
C ASP A 639 19.10 2.60 -27.91
N VAL A 640 18.91 3.59 -27.04
CA VAL A 640 17.63 3.83 -26.34
C VAL A 640 16.53 4.22 -27.34
N GLN A 641 16.84 5.11 -28.30
CA GLN A 641 15.89 5.50 -29.35
C GLN A 641 15.56 4.32 -30.28
N HIS A 642 16.53 3.49 -30.60
CA HIS A 642 16.31 2.28 -31.38
C HIS A 642 15.41 1.30 -30.64
N TYR A 643 15.71 1.04 -29.35
CA TYR A 643 14.88 0.16 -28.53
C TYR A 643 13.43 0.68 -28.43
N TYR A 644 13.24 1.98 -28.18
CA TYR A 644 11.91 2.60 -28.19
C TYR A 644 11.20 2.33 -29.51
N THR A 645 11.82 2.61 -30.65
CA THR A 645 11.21 2.47 -31.98
C THR A 645 10.81 1.01 -32.28
N GLN A 646 11.56 0.03 -31.77
CA GLN A 646 11.29 -1.38 -31.98
C GLN A 646 10.22 -1.95 -31.05
N THR A 647 10.12 -1.43 -29.85
CA THR A 647 9.33 -2.06 -28.77
C THR A 647 8.01 -1.32 -28.48
N PHE A 648 7.96 0.01 -28.66
CA PHE A 648 6.76 0.80 -28.44
C PHE A 648 5.89 0.78 -29.71
N ARG A 649 4.84 -0.03 -29.67
CA ARG A 649 4.01 -0.31 -30.85
C ARG A 649 2.56 -0.60 -30.47
N PRO A 650 1.59 -0.11 -31.25
CA PRO A 650 0.17 -0.21 -30.92
C PRO A 650 -0.34 -1.65 -30.85
N ASP A 651 0.13 -2.55 -31.72
CA ASP A 651 -0.31 -3.96 -31.78
C ASP A 651 0.23 -4.85 -30.64
N MET A 652 1.03 -4.27 -29.75
CA MET A 652 1.48 -4.86 -28.48
C MET A 652 0.95 -4.08 -27.27
N THR A 653 0.04 -3.14 -27.47
CA THR A 653 -0.44 -2.24 -26.41
C THR A 653 -1.90 -2.50 -26.11
N THR A 654 -2.20 -2.57 -24.83
CA THR A 654 -3.58 -2.59 -24.30
C THR A 654 -3.78 -1.38 -23.39
N ILE A 655 -4.90 -0.69 -23.56
CA ILE A 655 -5.36 0.42 -22.71
C ILE A 655 -6.66 0.01 -22.06
N VAL A 656 -6.77 0.19 -20.75
CA VAL A 656 -8.02 0.04 -20.00
C VAL A 656 -8.45 1.40 -19.48
N ILE A 657 -9.70 1.73 -19.67
CA ILE A 657 -10.32 3.00 -19.29
C ILE A 657 -11.48 2.69 -18.34
N VAL A 658 -11.42 3.20 -17.11
CA VAL A 658 -12.47 3.02 -16.08
C VAL A 658 -12.93 4.39 -15.62
N GLY A 659 -14.24 4.63 -15.55
CA GLY A 659 -14.78 5.86 -14.97
C GLY A 659 -15.97 6.47 -15.70
N ASP A 660 -16.23 7.75 -15.45
CA ASP A 660 -17.39 8.50 -15.97
C ASP A 660 -17.22 8.86 -17.44
N ILE A 661 -17.30 7.85 -18.27
CA ILE A 661 -17.16 7.94 -19.75
C ILE A 661 -17.99 6.86 -20.42
N THR A 662 -18.59 7.17 -21.57
CA THR A 662 -19.25 6.15 -22.38
C THR A 662 -18.25 5.39 -23.25
N PRO A 663 -18.50 4.10 -23.57
CA PRO A 663 -17.63 3.35 -24.50
C PRO A 663 -17.43 4.04 -25.84
N ALA A 664 -18.47 4.67 -26.37
CA ALA A 664 -18.41 5.37 -27.66
C ALA A 664 -17.51 6.62 -27.61
N ASP A 665 -17.57 7.41 -26.52
CA ASP A 665 -16.71 8.58 -26.36
C ASP A 665 -15.27 8.16 -26.06
N ALA A 666 -15.07 7.12 -25.26
CA ALA A 666 -13.76 6.56 -24.99
C ALA A 666 -13.08 6.06 -26.27
N HIS A 667 -13.82 5.32 -27.13
CA HIS A 667 -13.34 4.89 -28.45
C HIS A 667 -12.91 6.07 -29.32
N LYS A 668 -13.78 7.07 -29.45
CA LYS A 668 -13.49 8.28 -30.24
C LYS A 668 -12.25 9.02 -29.74
N VAL A 669 -12.08 9.13 -28.44
CA VAL A 669 -10.93 9.83 -27.83
C VAL A 669 -9.66 8.99 -28.00
N ALA A 670 -9.72 7.66 -27.80
CA ALA A 670 -8.59 6.77 -28.01
C ALA A 670 -8.12 6.74 -29.45
N GLU A 671 -9.06 6.64 -30.41
CA GLU A 671 -8.74 6.70 -31.85
C GLU A 671 -8.08 8.03 -32.24
N ALA A 672 -8.59 9.16 -31.73
CA ALA A 672 -8.01 10.48 -32.02
C ALA A 672 -6.62 10.67 -31.39
N ALA A 673 -6.34 10.02 -30.24
CA ALA A 673 -5.08 10.16 -29.52
C ALA A 673 -4.00 9.19 -30.04
N PHE A 674 -4.35 7.92 -30.29
CA PHE A 674 -3.41 6.84 -30.57
C PHE A 674 -3.57 6.23 -31.97
N GLY A 675 -4.62 6.53 -32.72
CA GLY A 675 -4.91 5.89 -34.02
C GLY A 675 -3.84 6.12 -35.09
N SER A 676 -3.07 7.22 -34.99
CA SER A 676 -1.94 7.50 -35.91
C SER A 676 -0.66 6.71 -35.58
N TRP A 677 -0.59 6.05 -34.44
CA TRP A 677 0.58 5.30 -34.01
C TRP A 677 0.81 4.10 -34.93
N LYS A 678 2.06 3.88 -35.34
CA LYS A 678 2.41 2.83 -36.28
C LYS A 678 3.42 1.86 -35.68
N ALA A 679 3.20 0.58 -35.88
CA ALA A 679 4.17 -0.45 -35.56
C ALA A 679 5.33 -0.45 -36.57
N ALA A 680 6.56 -0.66 -36.07
CA ALA A 680 7.73 -0.86 -36.88
C ALA A 680 8.12 -2.35 -36.92
N GLY A 681 8.36 -2.91 -38.12
CA GLY A 681 8.80 -4.29 -38.27
C GLY A 681 7.77 -5.36 -37.88
N PRO A 682 8.17 -6.64 -37.87
CA PRO A 682 7.30 -7.76 -37.46
C PRO A 682 6.99 -7.70 -35.95
N LYS A 683 5.83 -8.27 -35.56
CA LYS A 683 5.44 -8.38 -34.15
C LYS A 683 6.42 -9.33 -33.42
N PRO A 684 7.13 -8.87 -32.38
CA PRO A 684 8.05 -9.71 -31.64
C PRO A 684 7.30 -10.66 -30.69
N ASP A 685 7.94 -11.78 -30.35
CA ASP A 685 7.55 -12.59 -29.19
C ASP A 685 8.26 -12.04 -27.95
N THR A 686 7.49 -11.76 -26.92
CA THR A 686 7.96 -11.21 -25.63
C THR A 686 7.81 -12.21 -24.48
N HIS A 687 7.46 -13.46 -24.77
CA HIS A 687 7.26 -14.49 -23.77
C HIS A 687 8.52 -15.34 -23.62
N TYR A 688 8.85 -15.62 -22.36
CA TYR A 688 9.95 -16.54 -22.07
C TYR A 688 9.64 -17.95 -22.61
N PRO A 689 10.65 -18.66 -23.14
CA PRO A 689 10.47 -20.01 -23.63
C PRO A 689 10.13 -21.00 -22.50
N ALA A 690 9.61 -22.16 -22.87
CA ALA A 690 9.42 -23.28 -21.93
C ALA A 690 10.76 -23.74 -21.36
N VAL A 691 10.73 -24.22 -20.14
CA VAL A 691 11.90 -24.71 -19.42
C VAL A 691 11.69 -26.17 -19.01
N PRO A 692 12.76 -26.97 -18.94
CA PRO A 692 12.69 -28.32 -18.40
C PRO A 692 12.54 -28.29 -16.88
N ASP A 693 12.27 -29.46 -16.32
CA ASP A 693 12.35 -29.67 -14.88
C ASP A 693 13.73 -29.34 -14.35
N ASN A 694 13.80 -28.54 -13.30
CA ASN A 694 15.04 -28.27 -12.60
C ASN A 694 15.53 -29.50 -11.83
N LYS A 695 16.81 -29.52 -11.48
CA LYS A 695 17.39 -30.49 -10.56
C LYS A 695 17.38 -29.93 -9.13
N ALA A 696 17.18 -30.83 -8.17
CA ALA A 696 17.34 -30.45 -6.76
C ALA A 696 18.74 -29.91 -6.50
N SER A 697 18.81 -28.82 -5.77
CA SER A 697 20.08 -28.20 -5.33
C SER A 697 19.84 -27.36 -4.08
N GLU A 698 20.93 -27.04 -3.40
CA GLU A 698 20.88 -26.19 -2.20
C GLU A 698 22.04 -25.19 -2.27
N PHE A 699 21.76 -23.96 -1.90
CA PHE A 699 22.78 -22.92 -1.80
C PHE A 699 22.43 -21.87 -0.75
N ASN A 700 23.48 -21.24 -0.23
CA ASN A 700 23.40 -20.18 0.76
C ASN A 700 23.90 -18.87 0.18
N THR A 701 23.18 -17.79 0.42
CA THR A 701 23.60 -16.43 0.15
C THR A 701 23.85 -15.73 1.47
N PRO A 702 25.10 -15.44 1.84
CA PRO A 702 25.41 -14.77 3.10
C PRO A 702 24.77 -13.38 3.17
N ASP A 703 24.09 -13.10 4.28
CA ASP A 703 23.57 -11.79 4.64
C ASP A 703 23.85 -11.54 6.12
N SER A 704 25.03 -11.03 6.41
CA SER A 704 25.48 -10.78 7.79
C SER A 704 24.65 -9.72 8.55
N SER A 705 23.78 -9.03 7.86
CA SER A 705 22.87 -8.04 8.46
C SER A 705 21.55 -8.64 8.92
N ALA A 706 21.19 -9.77 8.36
CA ALA A 706 19.98 -10.48 8.72
C ALA A 706 20.12 -11.14 10.10
N VAL A 707 19.04 -11.19 10.85
CA VAL A 707 18.96 -11.91 12.14
C VAL A 707 18.38 -13.30 11.92
N GLN A 708 17.56 -13.47 10.87
CA GLN A 708 16.93 -14.72 10.48
C GLN A 708 17.32 -15.09 9.07
N ASP A 709 17.25 -16.37 8.77
CA ASP A 709 17.36 -16.88 7.41
C ASP A 709 16.01 -16.77 6.70
N SER A 710 16.05 -16.25 5.47
CA SER A 710 14.94 -16.32 4.51
C SER A 710 15.16 -17.52 3.62
N VAL A 711 14.23 -18.43 3.59
CA VAL A 711 14.30 -19.70 2.87
C VAL A 711 13.24 -19.73 1.77
N THR A 712 13.69 -20.06 0.56
CA THR A 712 12.80 -20.32 -0.59
C THR A 712 13.05 -21.76 -1.06
N LEU A 713 11.99 -22.57 -1.08
CA LEU A 713 11.97 -23.82 -1.83
C LEU A 713 11.22 -23.57 -3.14
N ALA A 714 11.87 -23.81 -4.27
CA ALA A 714 11.23 -23.57 -5.56
C ALA A 714 11.54 -24.66 -6.57
N GLU A 715 10.60 -24.91 -7.46
CA GLU A 715 10.80 -25.80 -8.59
C GLU A 715 10.04 -25.32 -9.83
N THR A 716 10.55 -25.65 -11.02
CA THR A 716 9.81 -25.52 -12.26
C THR A 716 8.76 -26.61 -12.34
N ILE A 717 7.57 -26.26 -12.80
CA ILE A 717 6.45 -27.22 -12.94
C ILE A 717 6.01 -27.26 -14.40
N PRO A 718 5.56 -28.45 -14.91
CA PRO A 718 5.12 -28.62 -16.30
C PRO A 718 3.73 -28.05 -16.55
N MET A 719 3.45 -26.87 -15.98
CA MET A 719 2.17 -26.18 -16.03
C MET A 719 2.39 -24.75 -16.51
N ASP A 720 1.47 -24.24 -17.30
CA ASP A 720 1.44 -22.85 -17.75
C ASP A 720 0.09 -22.17 -17.45
N GLU A 721 -0.03 -20.90 -17.78
CA GLU A 721 -1.24 -20.09 -17.51
C GLU A 721 -2.50 -20.57 -18.25
N ASN A 722 -2.37 -21.47 -19.24
CA ASN A 722 -3.47 -22.04 -20.01
C ASN A 722 -3.80 -23.49 -19.59
N SER A 723 -2.98 -24.07 -18.74
CA SER A 723 -3.18 -25.42 -18.23
C SER A 723 -4.56 -25.56 -17.55
N PRO A 724 -5.37 -26.57 -17.87
CA PRO A 724 -6.69 -26.74 -17.30
C PRO A 724 -6.64 -26.96 -15.77
N ASP A 725 -5.58 -27.58 -15.31
CA ASP A 725 -5.35 -27.95 -13.89
C ASP A 725 -4.90 -26.76 -13.03
N ARG A 726 -4.66 -25.58 -13.60
CA ARG A 726 -4.17 -24.40 -12.85
C ARG A 726 -5.06 -24.00 -11.67
N PHE A 727 -6.37 -24.18 -11.80
CA PHE A 727 -7.29 -23.83 -10.71
C PHE A 727 -7.17 -24.77 -9.52
N ALA A 728 -6.91 -26.06 -9.77
CA ALA A 728 -6.63 -27.04 -8.73
C ALA A 728 -5.29 -26.74 -8.04
N MET A 729 -4.27 -26.35 -8.82
CA MET A 729 -2.98 -25.90 -8.28
C MET A 729 -3.13 -24.64 -7.41
N TYR A 730 -3.87 -23.62 -7.85
CA TYR A 730 -4.09 -22.43 -7.06
C TYR A 730 -4.88 -22.71 -5.77
N LEU A 731 -5.95 -23.52 -5.85
CA LEU A 731 -6.74 -23.86 -4.68
C LEU A 731 -5.96 -24.75 -3.71
N GLY A 732 -5.20 -25.70 -4.22
CA GLY A 732 -4.32 -26.54 -3.40
C GLY A 732 -3.18 -25.73 -2.76
N SER A 733 -2.60 -24.78 -3.49
CA SER A 733 -1.61 -23.85 -2.94
C SER A 733 -2.21 -22.98 -1.82
N GLN A 734 -3.49 -22.55 -1.96
CA GLN A 734 -4.21 -21.84 -0.90
C GLN A 734 -4.36 -22.71 0.37
N ILE A 735 -4.70 -23.99 0.23
CA ILE A 735 -4.83 -24.92 1.37
C ILE A 735 -3.46 -25.24 1.99
N LEU A 736 -2.43 -25.38 1.16
CA LEU A 736 -1.07 -25.68 1.65
C LEU A 736 -0.45 -24.52 2.43
N GLY A 737 -0.52 -23.29 1.89
CA GLY A 737 0.20 -22.17 2.47
C GLY A 737 -0.44 -20.79 2.25
N GLY A 738 -1.76 -20.72 1.97
CA GLY A 738 -2.45 -19.48 1.60
C GLY A 738 -3.10 -18.70 2.75
N GLY A 739 -2.86 -19.06 4.01
CA GLY A 739 -3.46 -18.36 5.15
C GLY A 739 -3.10 -18.99 6.49
N PHE A 740 -3.71 -18.50 7.55
CA PHE A 740 -3.44 -18.98 8.91
C PHE A 740 -3.95 -20.40 9.18
N ASP A 741 -4.96 -20.83 8.50
CA ASP A 741 -5.56 -22.17 8.54
C ASP A 741 -4.83 -23.18 7.64
N ALA A 742 -3.92 -22.72 6.79
CA ALA A 742 -3.16 -23.55 5.86
C ALA A 742 -2.20 -24.52 6.57
N HIS A 743 -1.94 -25.68 5.96
CA HIS A 743 -1.12 -26.75 6.53
C HIS A 743 0.24 -26.25 7.02
N LEU A 744 0.99 -25.53 6.18
CA LEU A 744 2.32 -25.02 6.51
C LEU A 744 2.29 -24.06 7.71
N MET A 745 1.29 -23.17 7.77
CA MET A 745 1.15 -22.26 8.91
C MET A 745 0.84 -23.00 10.19
N GLN A 746 -0.07 -24.00 10.13
CA GLN A 746 -0.40 -24.83 11.28
C GLN A 746 0.81 -25.59 11.80
N ASP A 747 1.56 -26.22 10.93
CA ASP A 747 2.64 -27.10 11.34
C ASP A 747 3.94 -26.35 11.70
N LEU A 748 4.37 -25.40 10.87
CA LEU A 748 5.65 -24.69 11.11
C LEU A 748 5.53 -23.61 12.19
N ARG A 749 4.43 -22.83 12.18
CA ARG A 749 4.28 -21.71 13.10
C ARG A 749 3.57 -22.11 14.38
N VAL A 750 2.40 -22.75 14.28
CA VAL A 750 1.51 -22.98 15.43
C VAL A 750 2.02 -24.12 16.31
N LYS A 751 2.28 -25.30 15.71
CA LYS A 751 2.69 -26.50 16.44
C LYS A 751 4.17 -26.48 16.79
N ALA A 752 5.02 -26.14 15.80
CA ALA A 752 6.46 -26.22 15.98
C ALA A 752 7.14 -24.89 16.40
N GLY A 753 6.50 -23.73 16.18
CA GLY A 753 7.08 -22.43 16.55
C GLY A 753 8.38 -22.06 15.81
N LEU A 754 8.55 -22.58 14.58
CA LEU A 754 9.81 -22.44 13.85
C LEU A 754 9.86 -21.18 13.01
N VAL A 755 8.72 -20.71 12.50
CA VAL A 755 8.64 -19.60 11.56
C VAL A 755 7.67 -18.54 12.06
N TYR A 756 7.86 -17.30 11.58
CA TYR A 756 6.89 -16.22 11.78
C TYR A 756 5.77 -16.29 10.75
N GLY A 757 6.09 -16.64 9.51
CA GLY A 757 5.15 -16.81 8.42
C GLY A 757 5.72 -17.74 7.38
N VAL A 758 4.85 -18.44 6.70
CA VAL A 758 5.16 -19.31 5.57
C VAL A 758 4.05 -19.19 4.53
N SER A 759 4.42 -19.20 3.28
CA SER A 759 3.47 -19.13 2.18
C SER A 759 3.86 -20.06 1.04
N SER A 760 2.88 -20.54 0.28
CA SER A 760 3.12 -21.22 -0.99
C SER A 760 2.43 -20.49 -2.14
N SER A 761 3.02 -20.56 -3.33
CA SER A 761 2.49 -19.92 -4.53
C SER A 761 2.88 -20.66 -5.80
N ALA A 762 1.97 -20.65 -6.77
CA ALA A 762 2.24 -21.09 -8.15
C ALA A 762 2.21 -19.87 -9.07
N ARG A 763 3.33 -19.60 -9.76
CA ARG A 763 3.44 -18.55 -10.77
C ARG A 763 3.45 -19.19 -12.14
N LEU A 764 2.37 -18.98 -12.88
CA LEU A 764 2.19 -19.53 -14.22
C LEU A 764 2.33 -18.40 -15.26
N GLN A 765 3.15 -18.63 -16.26
CA GLN A 765 3.34 -17.77 -17.41
C GLN A 765 2.92 -18.52 -18.67
N LYS A 766 2.97 -17.89 -19.83
CA LYS A 766 2.47 -18.47 -21.10
C LYS A 766 3.09 -19.82 -21.46
N HIS A 767 4.34 -20.07 -21.12
CA HIS A 767 5.08 -21.29 -21.52
C HIS A 767 5.85 -21.96 -20.39
N ARG A 768 5.74 -21.47 -19.18
CA ARG A 768 6.44 -22.01 -18.01
C ARG A 768 5.68 -21.77 -16.72
N GLY A 769 5.89 -22.64 -15.75
CA GLY A 769 5.39 -22.52 -14.41
C GLY A 769 6.48 -22.69 -13.36
N ARG A 770 6.30 -22.06 -12.21
CA ARG A 770 7.13 -22.20 -11.03
C ARG A 770 6.23 -22.34 -9.81
N PHE A 771 6.55 -23.31 -8.97
CA PHE A 771 5.97 -23.43 -7.64
C PHE A 771 7.00 -23.02 -6.60
N SER A 772 6.63 -22.28 -5.58
CA SER A 772 7.54 -21.85 -4.51
C SER A 772 6.87 -21.88 -3.14
N ILE A 773 7.69 -22.11 -2.11
CA ILE A 773 7.35 -22.01 -0.70
C ILE A 773 8.40 -21.13 -0.05
N ASP A 774 7.94 -20.06 0.61
CA ASP A 774 8.79 -19.03 1.19
C ASP A 774 8.51 -18.91 2.70
N TYR A 775 9.58 -18.88 3.52
CA TYR A 775 9.48 -18.65 4.96
C TYR A 775 10.74 -18.01 5.55
N GLY A 776 10.60 -17.42 6.75
CA GLY A 776 11.71 -16.92 7.55
C GLY A 776 11.81 -17.67 8.88
N CYS A 777 13.02 -18.08 9.28
CA CYS A 777 13.26 -18.74 10.56
C CYS A 777 14.66 -18.46 11.13
N ASP A 778 14.87 -18.82 12.38
CA ASP A 778 16.19 -18.75 12.98
C ASP A 778 17.14 -19.76 12.27
N PRO A 779 18.44 -19.45 12.15
CA PRO A 779 19.38 -20.28 11.37
C PRO A 779 19.50 -21.74 11.82
N ASP A 780 19.28 -22.02 13.10
CA ASP A 780 19.31 -23.38 13.67
C ASP A 780 18.02 -24.17 13.42
N LYS A 781 16.98 -23.53 12.89
CA LYS A 781 15.67 -24.14 12.64
C LYS A 781 15.40 -24.46 11.15
N VAL A 782 16.26 -24.02 10.26
CA VAL A 782 16.10 -24.17 8.79
C VAL A 782 15.87 -25.62 8.37
N ALA A 783 16.69 -26.56 8.87
CA ALA A 783 16.62 -27.96 8.50
C ALA A 783 15.30 -28.63 9.00
N GLU A 784 14.85 -28.30 10.20
CA GLU A 784 13.61 -28.80 10.77
C GLU A 784 12.41 -28.24 10.01
N ALA A 785 12.37 -26.92 9.77
CA ALA A 785 11.32 -26.27 9.01
C ALA A 785 11.18 -26.87 7.60
N ARG A 786 12.30 -27.03 6.89
CA ARG A 786 12.33 -27.68 5.56
C ARG A 786 11.76 -29.08 5.59
N THR A 787 12.09 -29.87 6.60
CA THR A 787 11.57 -31.24 6.74
C THR A 787 10.04 -31.25 6.84
N LEU A 788 9.47 -30.34 7.63
CA LEU A 788 8.04 -30.18 7.76
C LEU A 788 7.40 -29.70 6.44
N VAL A 789 7.99 -28.75 5.75
CA VAL A 789 7.52 -28.27 4.44
C VAL A 789 7.42 -29.43 3.45
N ILE A 790 8.48 -30.23 3.30
CA ILE A 790 8.50 -31.38 2.37
C ILE A 790 7.45 -32.41 2.77
N ARG A 791 7.28 -32.67 4.07
CA ARG A 791 6.25 -33.57 4.58
C ARG A 791 4.85 -33.09 4.20
N ASP A 792 4.57 -31.80 4.37
CA ASP A 792 3.22 -31.25 4.13
C ASP A 792 2.89 -31.24 2.63
N VAL A 793 3.87 -30.90 1.77
CA VAL A 793 3.68 -31.07 0.31
C VAL A 793 3.38 -32.51 -0.04
N LYS A 794 4.12 -33.47 0.57
CA LYS A 794 3.89 -34.91 0.33
C LYS A 794 2.53 -35.37 0.88
N GLN A 795 2.08 -34.84 2.00
CA GLN A 795 0.75 -35.12 2.53
C GLN A 795 -0.36 -34.72 1.56
N MET A 796 -0.21 -33.55 0.89
CA MET A 796 -1.15 -33.12 -0.15
C MET A 796 -1.18 -34.06 -1.36
N GLN A 797 -0.10 -34.82 -1.61
CA GLN A 797 -0.04 -35.86 -2.65
C GLN A 797 -0.66 -37.17 -2.19
N ASP A 798 -0.36 -37.59 -0.94
CA ASP A 798 -0.69 -38.89 -0.44
C ASP A 798 -2.15 -39.00 0.08
N THR A 799 -2.76 -37.87 0.48
CA THR A 799 -4.08 -37.83 1.14
C THR A 799 -4.91 -36.65 0.59
N PRO A 800 -6.17 -36.89 0.20
CA PRO A 800 -7.07 -35.81 -0.17
C PRO A 800 -7.28 -34.83 0.99
N VAL A 801 -7.39 -33.57 0.67
CA VAL A 801 -7.78 -32.52 1.65
C VAL A 801 -9.18 -32.81 2.19
N THR A 802 -9.46 -32.38 3.41
CA THR A 802 -10.79 -32.62 4.02
C THR A 802 -11.84 -31.69 3.37
N ASP A 803 -13.12 -32.10 3.49
CA ASP A 803 -14.23 -31.27 3.01
C ASP A 803 -14.26 -29.88 3.67
N ALA A 804 -13.87 -29.80 4.92
CA ALA A 804 -13.79 -28.50 5.64
C ALA A 804 -12.71 -27.58 5.07
N GLU A 805 -11.50 -28.08 4.82
CA GLU A 805 -10.41 -27.32 4.20
C GLU A 805 -10.77 -26.87 2.78
N LEU A 806 -11.37 -27.79 2.01
CA LEU A 806 -11.83 -27.49 0.66
C LEU A 806 -12.91 -26.40 0.67
N HIS A 807 -13.87 -26.47 1.61
CA HIS A 807 -14.94 -25.50 1.74
C HIS A 807 -14.39 -24.10 2.10
N ALA A 808 -13.52 -24.01 3.10
CA ALA A 808 -12.89 -22.77 3.52
C ALA A 808 -12.06 -22.14 2.38
N ALA A 809 -11.22 -22.92 1.71
CA ALA A 809 -10.41 -22.44 0.59
C ALA A 809 -11.27 -21.94 -0.59
N LYS A 810 -12.34 -22.66 -0.94
CA LYS A 810 -13.31 -22.18 -1.94
C LYS A 810 -13.95 -20.87 -1.51
N GLY A 811 -14.41 -20.77 -0.27
CA GLY A 811 -15.01 -19.56 0.28
C GLY A 811 -14.08 -18.35 0.15
N LYS A 812 -12.83 -18.52 0.51
CA LYS A 812 -11.80 -17.50 0.41
C LYS A 812 -11.53 -17.06 -1.04
N MET A 813 -11.35 -18.04 -1.95
CA MET A 813 -11.13 -17.72 -3.36
C MET A 813 -12.31 -17.00 -4.00
N LEU A 814 -13.54 -17.40 -3.68
CA LEU A 814 -14.74 -16.76 -4.21
C LEU A 814 -14.89 -15.32 -3.69
N ARG A 815 -14.58 -15.07 -2.43
CA ARG A 815 -14.64 -13.72 -1.84
C ARG A 815 -13.55 -12.82 -2.39
N SER A 816 -12.33 -13.32 -2.61
CA SER A 816 -11.24 -12.55 -3.18
C SER A 816 -11.54 -12.01 -4.58
N LEU A 817 -12.33 -12.75 -5.38
CA LEU A 817 -12.78 -12.28 -6.69
C LEU A 817 -13.73 -11.06 -6.59
N ALA A 818 -14.59 -11.01 -5.59
CA ALA A 818 -15.43 -9.83 -5.34
C ALA A 818 -14.60 -8.64 -4.87
N LEU A 819 -13.66 -8.86 -3.95
CA LEU A 819 -12.77 -7.82 -3.42
C LEU A 819 -11.88 -7.22 -4.50
N GLY A 820 -11.51 -7.99 -5.52
CA GLY A 820 -10.75 -7.53 -6.69
C GLY A 820 -11.45 -6.45 -7.52
N GLN A 821 -12.74 -6.14 -7.27
CA GLN A 821 -13.49 -5.09 -7.96
C GLN A 821 -13.68 -3.81 -7.12
N SER A 822 -13.03 -3.71 -5.98
CA SER A 822 -13.26 -2.63 -4.98
C SER A 822 -12.70 -1.27 -5.36
N SER A 823 -11.97 -1.15 -6.49
CA SER A 823 -11.42 0.13 -6.97
C SER A 823 -11.27 0.15 -8.50
N PHE A 824 -11.21 1.36 -9.08
CA PHE A 824 -10.91 1.55 -10.51
C PHE A 824 -9.56 0.92 -10.87
N ASP A 825 -8.55 1.15 -10.06
CA ASP A 825 -7.21 0.53 -10.21
C ASP A 825 -7.27 -1.00 -10.28
N SER A 826 -7.98 -1.63 -9.33
CA SER A 826 -8.11 -3.09 -9.29
C SER A 826 -8.83 -3.63 -10.53
N ILE A 827 -9.93 -2.98 -10.93
CA ILE A 827 -10.70 -3.32 -12.14
C ILE A 827 -9.82 -3.18 -13.37
N ALA A 828 -9.12 -2.04 -13.51
CA ALA A 828 -8.30 -1.74 -14.68
C ALA A 828 -7.11 -2.72 -14.79
N ASN A 829 -6.40 -2.97 -13.70
CA ASN A 829 -5.28 -3.91 -13.68
C ASN A 829 -5.72 -5.35 -13.95
N ASN A 830 -6.88 -5.77 -13.47
CA ASN A 830 -7.43 -7.08 -13.77
C ASN A 830 -7.71 -7.24 -15.27
N PHE A 831 -8.45 -6.31 -15.88
CA PHE A 831 -8.73 -6.36 -17.33
C PHE A 831 -7.46 -6.26 -18.18
N LEU A 832 -6.51 -5.41 -17.77
CA LEU A 832 -5.21 -5.32 -18.43
C LEU A 832 -4.47 -6.68 -18.40
N SER A 833 -4.42 -7.31 -17.23
CA SER A 833 -3.80 -8.63 -17.05
C SER A 833 -4.47 -9.71 -17.91
N LEU A 834 -5.80 -9.77 -17.88
CA LEU A 834 -6.57 -10.73 -18.68
C LEU A 834 -6.32 -10.54 -20.19
N SER A 835 -6.38 -9.30 -20.66
CA SER A 835 -6.12 -8.98 -22.06
C SER A 835 -4.70 -9.33 -22.50
N MET A 836 -3.69 -9.00 -21.65
CA MET A 836 -2.29 -9.31 -21.93
C MET A 836 -2.01 -10.83 -21.99
N GLN A 837 -2.77 -11.62 -21.22
CA GLN A 837 -2.71 -13.08 -21.23
C GLN A 837 -3.59 -13.71 -22.32
N GLY A 838 -4.32 -12.90 -23.10
CA GLY A 838 -5.26 -13.41 -24.11
C GLY A 838 -6.46 -14.15 -23.52
N LYS A 839 -6.82 -13.86 -22.27
CA LYS A 839 -7.99 -14.44 -21.59
C LYS A 839 -9.24 -13.60 -21.82
N PRO A 840 -10.43 -14.23 -21.77
CA PRO A 840 -11.69 -13.49 -21.87
C PRO A 840 -11.87 -12.57 -20.64
N LEU A 841 -12.55 -11.45 -20.82
CA LEU A 841 -12.74 -10.45 -19.76
C LEU A 841 -13.69 -10.94 -18.64
N ASP A 842 -14.45 -12.00 -18.85
CA ASP A 842 -15.28 -12.69 -17.84
C ASP A 842 -14.55 -13.86 -17.15
N ALA A 843 -13.22 -13.94 -17.26
CA ALA A 843 -12.40 -15.02 -16.70
C ALA A 843 -12.62 -15.21 -15.19
N ASP A 844 -12.91 -14.16 -14.43
CA ASP A 844 -13.23 -14.27 -13.01
C ASP A 844 -14.53 -15.05 -12.75
N SER A 845 -15.55 -14.86 -13.57
CA SER A 845 -16.78 -15.65 -13.51
C SER A 845 -16.53 -17.13 -13.85
N ILE A 846 -15.63 -17.39 -14.81
CA ILE A 846 -15.20 -18.74 -15.16
C ILE A 846 -14.42 -19.37 -14.01
N ALA A 847 -13.48 -18.63 -13.41
CA ALA A 847 -12.70 -19.08 -12.26
C ALA A 847 -13.59 -19.41 -11.05
N ALA A 848 -14.57 -18.54 -10.74
CA ALA A 848 -15.51 -18.76 -9.65
C ALA A 848 -16.28 -20.09 -9.81
N LYS A 849 -16.79 -20.38 -11.02
CA LYS A 849 -17.47 -21.64 -11.32
C LYS A 849 -16.52 -22.84 -11.20
N LYS A 850 -15.26 -22.69 -11.63
CA LYS A 850 -14.25 -23.75 -11.50
C LYS A 850 -13.93 -24.05 -10.05
N TYR A 851 -13.67 -23.01 -9.23
CA TYR A 851 -13.44 -23.20 -7.80
C TYR A 851 -14.64 -23.82 -7.09
N MET A 852 -15.86 -23.37 -7.40
CA MET A 852 -17.08 -23.95 -6.81
C MET A 852 -17.18 -25.45 -7.09
N ALA A 853 -16.89 -25.90 -8.31
CA ALA A 853 -17.00 -27.29 -8.72
C ALA A 853 -15.82 -28.19 -8.32
N MET A 854 -14.67 -27.60 -7.90
CA MET A 854 -13.44 -28.33 -7.61
C MET A 854 -13.64 -29.40 -6.53
N THR A 855 -12.96 -30.54 -6.68
CA THR A 855 -12.99 -31.64 -5.71
C THR A 855 -11.64 -31.85 -5.04
N ALA A 856 -11.62 -32.48 -3.87
CA ALA A 856 -10.39 -32.80 -3.16
C ALA A 856 -9.49 -33.77 -3.99
N ALA A 857 -10.08 -34.66 -4.74
CA ALA A 857 -9.37 -35.62 -5.60
C ALA A 857 -8.65 -34.90 -6.77
N GLU A 858 -9.25 -33.84 -7.35
CA GLU A 858 -8.59 -33.05 -8.41
C GLU A 858 -7.37 -32.31 -7.87
N ILE A 859 -7.45 -31.75 -6.66
CA ILE A 859 -6.32 -31.08 -6.01
C ILE A 859 -5.19 -32.10 -5.76
N GLN A 860 -5.51 -33.23 -5.15
CA GLN A 860 -4.54 -34.31 -4.90
C GLN A 860 -3.85 -34.75 -6.17
N ALA A 861 -4.61 -35.04 -7.24
CA ALA A 861 -4.07 -35.49 -8.52
C ALA A 861 -3.09 -34.48 -9.15
N VAL A 862 -3.36 -33.19 -9.05
CA VAL A 862 -2.47 -32.15 -9.56
C VAL A 862 -1.19 -32.05 -8.74
N PHE A 863 -1.27 -32.14 -7.42
CA PHE A 863 -0.10 -32.13 -6.55
C PHE A 863 0.78 -33.37 -6.78
N GLU A 864 0.17 -34.56 -6.93
CA GLU A 864 0.88 -35.80 -7.24
C GLU A 864 1.59 -35.74 -8.60
N LYS A 865 0.90 -35.19 -9.61
CA LYS A 865 1.38 -35.13 -10.99
C LYS A 865 2.49 -34.09 -11.20
N ASP A 866 2.31 -32.88 -10.66
CA ASP A 866 3.06 -31.68 -11.07
C ASP A 866 4.09 -31.19 -10.05
N LEU A 867 4.04 -31.64 -8.77
CA LEU A 867 5.02 -31.30 -7.74
C LEU A 867 5.97 -32.46 -7.43
N ARG A 868 7.23 -32.13 -7.23
CA ARG A 868 8.32 -33.07 -6.96
C ARG A 868 8.99 -32.73 -5.63
N PRO A 869 8.50 -33.21 -4.46
CA PRO A 869 9.06 -32.83 -3.15
C PRO A 869 10.57 -33.05 -3.03
N GLY A 870 11.14 -34.01 -3.79
CA GLY A 870 12.59 -34.22 -3.88
C GLY A 870 13.29 -33.39 -4.96
N GLY A 871 12.56 -32.55 -5.71
CA GLY A 871 13.07 -31.74 -6.84
C GLY A 871 13.33 -30.26 -6.50
N PHE A 872 12.96 -29.80 -5.29
CA PHE A 872 13.10 -28.40 -4.93
C PHE A 872 14.55 -27.92 -4.94
N VAL A 873 14.76 -26.73 -5.48
CA VAL A 873 15.92 -25.88 -5.18
C VAL A 873 15.66 -25.25 -3.81
N THR A 874 16.54 -25.48 -2.87
CA THR A 874 16.50 -24.83 -1.55
C THR A 874 17.48 -23.66 -1.53
N ALA A 875 16.95 -22.46 -1.50
CA ALA A 875 17.74 -21.22 -1.46
C ALA A 875 17.60 -20.58 -0.08
N VAL A 876 18.73 -20.35 0.59
CA VAL A 876 18.76 -19.73 1.92
C VAL A 876 19.56 -18.43 1.84
N LYS A 877 18.98 -17.35 2.35
CA LYS A 877 19.63 -16.05 2.48
C LYS A 877 19.59 -15.59 3.93
N GLY A 878 20.74 -15.37 4.52
CA GLY A 878 20.81 -14.91 5.90
C GLY A 878 22.17 -15.12 6.54
N PRO A 879 22.23 -15.14 7.89
CA PRO A 879 23.49 -15.30 8.62
C PRO A 879 24.14 -16.67 8.40
N ALA A 880 23.59 -17.51 7.58
CA ALA A 880 23.93 -18.88 7.22
C ALA A 880 23.32 -19.94 8.16
N PRO A 881 22.66 -20.95 7.63
CA PRO A 881 22.15 -22.06 8.44
C PRO A 881 23.33 -22.80 9.09
N LYS A 882 23.15 -23.13 10.37
CA LYS A 882 24.14 -23.90 11.14
C LYS A 882 23.93 -25.38 10.93
#